data_2600a0e1ed914c01341e16f10584458b
#
_entry.id   2600a0e1ed914c01341e16f10584458b
#
_cell.length_a   1.000
_cell.length_b   1.000
_cell.length_c   1.000
_cell.angle_alpha   90.00
_cell.angle_beta   90.00
_cell.angle_gamma   90.00
#
_symmetry.space_group_name_H-M   'P 1'
#
loop_
_entity.id
_entity.type
_entity.pdbx_description
1 polymer ?
#
loop_
_entity_poly.entity_id
_entity_poly.type
_entity_poly.pdbx_seq_one_letter_code
_entity_poly.pdbx_strand_id
1 'polypeptide(L)'
;MGMRRLSLELSLEGFDPTSFRVLRMEATEGLSEGCRVQVEAETPEQVDLDALPGTPAALWLRFHDDSEDRPFHGVVTEAHLEATQSHAFRLVVVICAPVELLKLGRTSRIFQEQSVQEVVSSVLDDAGLGDASSWDLMEPPPTRVNVVQYNESDFAFMSRLLHSEGIAFAVHHEADGARMLFFDDSTRLEPIRGQSLLVDRDSSQLDDDVVIDLRDGRSMASDQVFLRDYDFKRPAVDLSATHSAESTTGREVYEHPGDFVEAAAGRTRARRLMERLRLGTRTLQGQSTCPRLEPGRTFCVTGHGRTEANVDLLITRVVHHASSEHDTQRPGFYSNEVWAIPHTVPYRPVTAPPKPLIGGTQLAFVTGPSGEEIHTESFGRVKVRFPWDRSGLKDDRSSTWLRVGQLPLSGSLIIPRVEFELLVDFELGDFDRPFVAGHLYNAEHTPPYALPDGATRSSIQSATTGGGPGANELRFEDAAGAEEIFINASKDYTLLVDNDAEMTVANAERCSVGVDNTVSVGGNHYANVTGNRTLSVGANQDINVGGDYTDGVGGDLSVSVGGARMVKVGGDMAESIQGTLDRKVAAMQVVTALVAYTRKVVGASSTKVGAAWMELAGKSRLVSVSTNFTETIGALKFTKAKQMSVSCGAGYVMNAGVEKVKCGGSRTDTAKGLVAITAGGGMKVKATNVTFSAQNKLVLRGGACTVELLASGQINIKAPTVVIKNNKVLNQLLHKSA
;
A
#
# COMPACT_ATOMS: atom_id res chain seq x y z
N MET A 1 73.18 -16.39 -9.76
CA MET A 1 71.77 -16.04 -10.10
C MET A 1 70.95 -16.28 -8.87
N GLY A 2 70.60 -15.25 -8.15
CA GLY A 2 69.90 -15.36 -6.89
C GLY A 2 68.42 -15.62 -7.13
N MET A 3 67.91 -16.75 -6.70
CA MET A 3 66.47 -16.96 -6.61
C MET A 3 65.87 -15.90 -5.70
N ARG A 4 64.78 -15.29 -6.10
CA ARG A 4 63.97 -14.39 -5.27
C ARG A 4 63.63 -15.09 -3.96
N ARG A 5 64.16 -14.57 -2.86
CA ARG A 5 63.91 -15.12 -1.55
C ARG A 5 62.60 -14.55 -1.01
N LEU A 6 61.70 -15.44 -0.66
CA LEU A 6 60.39 -15.12 -0.10
C LEU A 6 60.30 -15.68 1.33
N SER A 7 59.94 -14.83 2.29
CA SER A 7 59.49 -15.28 3.61
C SER A 7 58.04 -14.91 3.81
N LEU A 8 57.32 -15.77 4.50
CA LEU A 8 55.92 -15.55 4.88
C LEU A 8 55.92 -15.31 6.40
N GLU A 9 55.35 -14.17 6.80
CA GLU A 9 55.25 -13.78 8.21
C GLU A 9 53.78 -13.69 8.62
N LEU A 10 53.37 -14.48 9.61
CA LEU A 10 52.02 -14.45 10.16
C LEU A 10 52.04 -13.68 11.49
N SER A 11 51.25 -12.66 11.58
CA SER A 11 50.99 -11.91 12.82
C SER A 11 49.55 -12.15 13.26
N LEU A 12 49.37 -12.63 14.46
CA LEU A 12 48.05 -12.77 15.12
C LEU A 12 48.10 -11.87 16.39
N GLU A 13 47.11 -11.03 16.57
CA GLU A 13 47.04 -10.15 17.70
C GLU A 13 47.03 -10.97 19.03
N GLY A 14 47.89 -10.59 19.98
CA GLY A 14 48.03 -11.32 21.26
C GLY A 14 48.98 -12.51 21.20
N PHE A 15 49.59 -12.83 20.04
CA PHE A 15 50.57 -13.91 19.91
C PHE A 15 51.92 -13.37 19.44
N ASP A 16 53.00 -14.04 19.83
CA ASP A 16 54.34 -13.69 19.32
C ASP A 16 54.44 -14.16 17.83
N PRO A 17 54.68 -13.28 16.89
CA PRO A 17 54.79 -13.64 15.48
C PRO A 17 55.88 -14.70 15.20
N THR A 18 56.94 -14.74 16.02
CA THR A 18 58.04 -15.69 15.87
C THR A 18 57.67 -17.12 16.23
N SER A 19 56.51 -17.31 16.87
CA SER A 19 55.98 -18.64 17.23
C SER A 19 55.40 -19.37 16.00
N PHE A 20 55.16 -18.68 14.90
CA PHE A 20 54.55 -19.26 13.72
C PHE A 20 55.53 -19.32 12.54
N ARG A 21 55.92 -20.53 12.17
CA ARG A 21 56.67 -20.72 10.93
C ARG A 21 55.72 -21.02 9.79
N VAL A 22 55.42 -20.01 9.00
CA VAL A 22 54.51 -20.22 7.85
C VAL A 22 55.16 -21.12 6.80
N LEU A 23 54.42 -22.16 6.38
CA LEU A 23 54.88 -23.09 5.37
C LEU A 23 54.39 -22.69 3.98
N ARG A 24 53.07 -22.44 3.88
CA ARG A 24 52.40 -22.08 2.66
C ARG A 24 51.17 -21.21 2.90
N MET A 25 50.75 -20.52 1.87
CA MET A 25 49.51 -19.79 1.86
C MET A 25 48.80 -19.91 0.51
N GLU A 26 47.50 -19.79 0.56
CA GLU A 26 46.65 -19.57 -0.60
C GLU A 26 45.72 -18.39 -0.26
N ALA A 27 45.72 -17.35 -1.10
CA ALA A 27 44.81 -16.23 -0.96
C ALA A 27 43.95 -16.04 -2.18
N THR A 28 42.68 -15.79 -1.96
CA THR A 28 41.72 -15.45 -3.04
C THR A 28 41.19 -14.06 -2.78
N GLU A 29 41.34 -13.20 -3.77
CA GLU A 29 40.79 -11.84 -3.80
C GLU A 29 39.94 -11.64 -5.05
N GLY A 30 38.84 -10.90 -4.96
CA GLY A 30 37.98 -10.63 -6.12
C GLY A 30 37.23 -9.31 -5.99
N LEU A 31 36.87 -8.70 -7.14
CA LEU A 31 35.99 -7.55 -7.18
C LEU A 31 34.59 -7.91 -6.69
N SER A 32 34.06 -7.11 -5.80
CA SER A 32 32.76 -7.34 -5.14
C SER A 32 32.71 -8.67 -4.37
N GLU A 33 33.87 -9.17 -4.03
CA GLU A 33 34.11 -10.32 -3.15
C GLU A 33 34.99 -9.86 -1.98
N GLY A 34 35.05 -10.62 -0.91
CA GLY A 34 36.03 -10.40 0.15
C GLY A 34 37.39 -10.99 -0.23
N CYS A 35 38.33 -10.88 0.68
CA CYS A 35 39.60 -11.58 0.63
C CYS A 35 39.56 -12.74 1.63
N ARG A 36 40.01 -13.92 1.19
CA ARG A 36 40.17 -15.11 2.01
C ARG A 36 41.58 -15.66 1.86
N VAL A 37 42.30 -15.76 2.95
CA VAL A 37 43.67 -16.25 2.99
C VAL A 37 43.72 -17.50 3.87
N GLN A 38 44.10 -18.62 3.34
CA GLN A 38 44.40 -19.81 4.08
C GLN A 38 45.91 -19.90 4.30
N VAL A 39 46.31 -19.99 5.54
CA VAL A 39 47.72 -20.04 5.96
C VAL A 39 47.95 -21.36 6.68
N GLU A 40 48.99 -22.07 6.29
CA GLU A 40 49.49 -23.25 6.99
C GLU A 40 50.81 -22.91 7.61
N ALA A 41 50.89 -23.08 8.94
CA ALA A 41 52.08 -22.78 9.71
C ALA A 41 52.41 -23.92 10.65
N GLU A 42 53.70 -24.02 11.04
CA GLU A 42 54.15 -24.83 12.16
C GLU A 42 54.32 -23.97 13.42
N THR A 43 53.96 -24.53 14.54
CA THR A 43 54.20 -23.93 15.87
C THR A 43 54.77 -24.97 16.83
N PRO A 44 55.75 -24.60 17.62
CA PRO A 44 56.37 -25.55 18.59
C PRO A 44 55.44 -25.83 19.78
N GLU A 45 54.51 -24.95 20.08
CA GLU A 45 53.60 -25.04 21.21
C GLU A 45 52.16 -25.23 20.74
N GLN A 46 51.36 -25.84 21.60
CA GLN A 46 49.93 -25.97 21.40
C GLN A 46 49.27 -24.58 21.53
N VAL A 47 48.59 -24.14 20.52
CA VAL A 47 47.84 -22.88 20.49
C VAL A 47 46.42 -23.14 21.00
N ASP A 48 45.89 -22.26 21.83
CA ASP A 48 44.48 -22.28 22.19
C ASP A 48 43.62 -21.92 20.99
N LEU A 49 42.91 -22.91 20.45
CA LEU A 49 42.07 -22.73 19.29
C LEU A 49 40.86 -21.83 19.55
N ASP A 50 40.35 -21.81 20.77
CA ASP A 50 39.17 -21.00 21.13
C ASP A 50 39.51 -19.50 21.14
N ALA A 51 40.77 -19.14 21.28
CA ALA A 51 41.24 -17.75 21.27
C ALA A 51 41.48 -17.20 19.85
N LEU A 52 41.52 -18.03 18.81
CA LEU A 52 41.89 -17.62 17.46
C LEU A 52 40.75 -17.00 16.66
N PRO A 53 39.55 -17.56 16.64
CA PRO A 53 38.45 -16.94 15.85
C PRO A 53 38.11 -15.55 16.39
N GLY A 54 38.07 -14.58 15.48
CA GLY A 54 37.85 -13.16 15.84
C GLY A 54 39.11 -12.35 16.06
N THR A 55 40.31 -13.00 16.13
CA THR A 55 41.57 -12.31 16.31
C THR A 55 41.98 -11.58 15.03
N PRO A 56 42.34 -10.27 15.11
CA PRO A 56 42.99 -9.57 14.01
C PRO A 56 44.29 -10.25 13.58
N ALA A 57 44.46 -10.36 12.30
CA ALA A 57 45.57 -11.09 11.71
C ALA A 57 46.14 -10.37 10.49
N ALA A 58 47.42 -10.52 10.26
CA ALA A 58 48.08 -10.08 9.06
C ALA A 58 49.06 -11.17 8.57
N LEU A 59 48.99 -11.48 7.30
CA LEU A 59 50.00 -12.28 6.62
C LEU A 59 50.79 -11.39 5.68
N TRP A 60 52.08 -11.43 5.81
CA TRP A 60 53.00 -10.67 4.96
C TRP A 60 53.78 -11.60 4.09
N LEU A 61 53.82 -11.27 2.78
CA LEU A 61 54.77 -11.79 1.83
C LEU A 61 55.95 -10.84 1.81
N ARG A 62 57.07 -11.24 2.37
CA ARG A 62 58.31 -10.44 2.42
C ARG A 62 59.27 -10.90 1.34
N PHE A 63 59.58 -9.98 0.46
CA PHE A 63 60.56 -10.20 -0.60
C PHE A 63 61.90 -9.62 -0.20
N HIS A 64 62.97 -10.41 -0.29
CA HIS A 64 64.31 -9.99 0.12
C HIS A 64 65.08 -9.28 -1.03
N ASP A 65 64.39 -8.85 -2.04
CA ASP A 65 64.87 -8.01 -3.11
C ASP A 65 64.24 -6.60 -2.98
N ASP A 66 64.40 -5.76 -4.01
CA ASP A 66 63.79 -4.42 -4.04
C ASP A 66 62.27 -4.44 -4.29
N SER A 67 61.63 -5.61 -4.27
CA SER A 67 60.19 -5.73 -4.44
C SER A 67 59.41 -5.28 -3.19
N GLU A 68 58.23 -4.75 -3.42
CA GLU A 68 57.36 -4.37 -2.29
C GLU A 68 56.76 -5.59 -1.61
N ASP A 69 56.78 -5.53 -0.29
CA ASP A 69 56.08 -6.50 0.54
C ASP A 69 54.54 -6.45 0.27
N ARG A 70 53.94 -7.61 0.28
CA ARG A 70 52.49 -7.73 0.10
C ARG A 70 51.81 -8.18 1.40
N PRO A 71 51.07 -7.30 2.05
CA PRO A 71 50.27 -7.68 3.20
C PRO A 71 48.89 -8.26 2.81
N PHE A 72 48.32 -9.08 3.68
CA PHE A 72 46.94 -9.49 3.72
C PHE A 72 46.42 -9.31 5.13
N HIS A 73 45.60 -8.29 5.34
CA HIS A 73 45.00 -7.98 6.64
C HIS A 73 43.61 -8.55 6.76
N GLY A 74 43.24 -9.04 7.93
CA GLY A 74 41.90 -9.55 8.16
C GLY A 74 41.69 -10.02 9.61
N VAL A 75 40.76 -10.89 9.74
CA VAL A 75 40.35 -11.53 11.01
C VAL A 75 40.38 -13.03 10.82
N VAL A 76 40.89 -13.77 11.78
CA VAL A 76 40.83 -15.23 11.76
C VAL A 76 39.37 -15.68 11.86
N THR A 77 38.92 -16.46 10.88
CA THR A 77 37.55 -16.99 10.88
C THR A 77 37.50 -18.49 11.15
N GLU A 78 38.55 -19.21 10.81
CA GLU A 78 38.67 -20.64 11.02
C GLU A 78 40.09 -20.98 11.49
N ALA A 79 40.22 -21.91 12.40
CA ALA A 79 41.51 -22.41 12.86
C ALA A 79 41.46 -23.92 13.09
N HIS A 80 42.48 -24.64 12.64
CA HIS A 80 42.64 -26.05 12.82
C HIS A 80 44.06 -26.37 13.29
N LEU A 81 44.22 -27.21 14.30
CA LEU A 81 45.52 -27.59 14.84
C LEU A 81 45.67 -29.13 14.80
N GLU A 82 46.74 -29.57 14.20
CA GLU A 82 47.07 -31.00 14.09
C GLU A 82 48.44 -31.25 14.71
N ALA A 83 48.60 -32.31 15.47
CA ALA A 83 49.89 -32.76 15.98
C ALA A 83 50.70 -33.41 14.82
N THR A 84 51.96 -33.01 14.68
CA THR A 84 52.88 -33.61 13.72
C THR A 84 53.74 -34.69 14.32
N GLN A 85 54.39 -35.51 13.48
CA GLN A 85 55.32 -36.56 13.97
C GLN A 85 56.60 -35.97 14.61
N SER A 86 56.93 -34.72 14.36
CA SER A 86 58.12 -34.00 14.85
C SER A 86 57.94 -33.30 16.18
N HIS A 87 56.88 -33.54 16.95
CA HIS A 87 56.53 -32.88 18.20
C HIS A 87 56.18 -31.38 18.02
N ALA A 88 56.01 -30.93 16.82
CA ALA A 88 55.43 -29.61 16.50
C ALA A 88 53.95 -29.75 16.18
N PHE A 89 53.23 -28.66 16.11
CA PHE A 89 51.85 -28.62 15.70
C PHE A 89 51.76 -27.94 14.33
N ARG A 90 50.88 -28.46 13.48
CA ARG A 90 50.50 -27.79 12.24
C ARG A 90 49.23 -26.98 12.52
N LEU A 91 49.34 -25.66 12.39
CA LEU A 91 48.23 -24.74 12.46
C LEU A 91 47.81 -24.32 11.08
N VAL A 92 46.52 -24.51 10.77
CA VAL A 92 45.88 -23.95 9.60
C VAL A 92 44.92 -22.89 10.05
N VAL A 93 45.11 -21.64 9.60
CA VAL A 93 44.20 -20.52 9.88
C VAL A 93 43.65 -19.97 8.57
N VAL A 94 42.40 -19.55 8.63
CA VAL A 94 41.76 -18.79 7.56
C VAL A 94 41.56 -17.38 8.03
N ILE A 95 42.20 -16.45 7.31
CA ILE A 95 42.08 -15.02 7.54
C ILE A 95 41.16 -14.47 6.46
N CYS A 96 40.10 -13.79 6.87
CA CYS A 96 39.18 -13.13 5.95
C CYS A 96 39.25 -11.61 6.13
N ALA A 97 39.08 -10.88 5.03
CA ALA A 97 38.90 -9.43 5.13
C ALA A 97 37.71 -9.12 6.06
N PRO A 98 37.75 -8.02 6.85
CA PRO A 98 36.70 -7.72 7.83
C PRO A 98 35.28 -7.66 7.23
N VAL A 99 35.14 -7.29 5.97
CA VAL A 99 33.84 -7.28 5.24
C VAL A 99 33.19 -8.68 5.17
N GLU A 100 33.98 -9.73 5.21
CA GLU A 100 33.49 -11.12 5.21
C GLU A 100 32.71 -11.47 6.49
N LEU A 101 33.02 -10.80 7.61
CA LEU A 101 32.31 -10.97 8.86
C LEU A 101 30.84 -10.54 8.76
N LEU A 102 30.52 -9.67 7.82
CA LEU A 102 29.13 -9.28 7.49
C LEU A 102 28.29 -10.46 6.96
N LYS A 103 28.91 -11.59 6.62
CA LYS A 103 28.21 -12.83 6.28
C LYS A 103 27.68 -13.59 7.50
N LEU A 104 28.23 -13.26 8.68
CA LEU A 104 27.87 -13.90 9.94
C LEU A 104 26.64 -13.21 10.56
N GLY A 105 25.58 -13.87 10.72
CA GLY A 105 24.37 -13.29 11.27
C GLY A 105 23.38 -12.90 10.20
N ARG A 106 22.16 -12.66 10.66
CA ARG A 106 21.03 -12.23 9.82
C ARG A 106 20.18 -11.24 10.58
N THR A 107 19.68 -10.23 9.89
CA THR A 107 18.82 -9.23 10.52
C THR A 107 17.73 -8.77 9.55
N SER A 108 16.81 -7.98 10.08
CA SER A 108 15.78 -7.31 9.30
C SER A 108 15.72 -5.86 9.75
N ARG A 109 15.83 -4.93 8.80
CA ARG A 109 15.84 -3.48 9.01
C ARG A 109 15.13 -2.77 7.87
N ILE A 110 14.58 -1.61 8.13
CA ILE A 110 13.91 -0.76 7.14
C ILE A 110 14.68 0.56 7.05
N PHE A 111 15.07 0.94 5.85
CA PHE A 111 15.69 2.22 5.53
C PHE A 111 14.72 2.99 4.63
N GLN A 112 14.50 4.27 4.94
CA GLN A 112 13.58 5.13 4.22
C GLN A 112 14.28 6.39 3.77
N GLU A 113 13.93 6.85 2.55
CA GLU A 113 14.45 8.10 1.96
C GLU A 113 15.99 8.15 1.97
N GLN A 114 16.64 7.03 1.64
CA GLN A 114 18.10 6.91 1.59
C GLN A 114 18.56 6.36 0.25
N SER A 115 19.74 6.79 -0.18
CA SER A 115 20.44 6.21 -1.32
C SER A 115 21.13 4.90 -0.93
N VAL A 116 21.48 4.08 -1.91
CA VAL A 116 22.26 2.85 -1.68
C VAL A 116 23.60 3.15 -0.99
N GLN A 117 24.24 4.27 -1.33
CA GLN A 117 25.47 4.69 -0.66
C GLN A 117 25.24 4.94 0.83
N GLU A 118 24.22 5.69 1.20
CA GLU A 118 23.91 5.99 2.60
C GLU A 118 23.54 4.74 3.37
N VAL A 119 22.72 3.85 2.80
CA VAL A 119 22.35 2.57 3.41
C VAL A 119 23.56 1.69 3.65
N VAL A 120 24.41 1.52 2.65
CA VAL A 120 25.62 0.68 2.76
C VAL A 120 26.61 1.29 3.76
N SER A 121 26.80 2.62 3.75
CA SER A 121 27.64 3.32 4.72
C SER A 121 27.15 3.07 6.16
N SER A 122 25.82 3.19 6.39
CA SER A 122 25.23 2.89 7.71
C SER A 122 25.48 1.44 8.15
N VAL A 123 25.40 0.47 7.24
CA VAL A 123 25.70 -0.93 7.53
C VAL A 123 27.17 -1.12 7.90
N LEU A 124 28.07 -0.45 7.19
CA LEU A 124 29.51 -0.52 7.46
C LEU A 124 29.88 0.19 8.79
N ASP A 125 29.26 1.33 9.07
CA ASP A 125 29.44 2.07 10.32
C ASP A 125 29.00 1.22 11.54
N ASP A 126 27.82 0.58 11.43
CA ASP A 126 27.32 -0.34 12.46
C ASP A 126 28.27 -1.52 12.73
N ALA A 127 29.01 -1.94 11.70
CA ALA A 127 30.01 -3.01 11.78
C ALA A 127 31.43 -2.51 12.15
N GLY A 128 31.62 -1.20 12.35
CA GLY A 128 32.93 -0.60 12.62
C GLY A 128 33.89 -0.56 11.42
N LEU A 129 33.34 -0.64 10.19
CA LEU A 129 34.10 -0.66 8.94
C LEU A 129 34.01 0.65 8.15
N GLY A 130 33.31 1.66 8.68
CA GLY A 130 33.11 2.94 8.01
C GLY A 130 34.41 3.65 7.67
N ASP A 131 35.32 3.78 8.63
CA ASP A 131 36.64 4.44 8.44
C ASP A 131 37.55 3.70 7.45
N ALA A 132 37.33 2.40 7.25
CA ALA A 132 38.04 1.58 6.29
C ALA A 132 37.40 1.58 4.89
N SER A 133 36.37 2.39 4.66
CA SER A 133 35.63 2.45 3.39
C SER A 133 35.78 3.81 2.70
N SER A 134 35.86 3.79 1.38
CA SER A 134 35.91 4.99 0.55
C SER A 134 35.07 4.82 -0.71
N TRP A 135 34.54 5.94 -1.23
CA TRP A 135 33.65 5.95 -2.37
C TRP A 135 34.22 6.82 -3.50
N ASP A 136 34.35 6.25 -4.69
CA ASP A 136 34.66 6.97 -5.94
C ASP A 136 33.54 6.73 -6.95
N LEU A 137 32.47 7.53 -6.86
CA LEU A 137 31.29 7.42 -7.71
C LEU A 137 31.21 8.59 -8.68
N MET A 138 31.01 8.28 -9.95
CA MET A 138 30.72 9.28 -10.99
C MET A 138 29.28 9.75 -10.94
N GLU A 139 28.35 8.83 -10.66
CA GLU A 139 26.92 9.10 -10.57
C GLU A 139 26.43 8.68 -9.17
N PRO A 140 26.08 9.63 -8.30
CA PRO A 140 25.54 9.27 -7.00
C PRO A 140 24.24 8.46 -7.19
N PRO A 141 24.05 7.35 -6.47
CA PRO A 141 22.84 6.55 -6.57
C PRO A 141 21.63 7.36 -6.10
N PRO A 142 20.46 7.18 -6.75
CA PRO A 142 19.26 7.92 -6.38
C PRO A 142 18.76 7.50 -4.98
N THR A 143 18.13 8.45 -4.31
CA THR A 143 17.39 8.17 -3.07
C THR A 143 16.24 7.23 -3.35
N ARG A 144 16.11 6.18 -2.56
CA ARG A 144 15.03 5.20 -2.59
C ARG A 144 14.05 5.48 -1.45
N VAL A 145 12.77 5.44 -1.78
CA VAL A 145 11.71 5.67 -0.79
C VAL A 145 11.72 4.60 0.31
N ASN A 146 12.04 3.36 -0.06
CA ASN A 146 12.04 2.22 0.85
C ASN A 146 13.10 1.21 0.41
N VAL A 147 13.88 0.74 1.35
CA VAL A 147 14.86 -0.34 1.18
C VAL A 147 14.77 -1.23 2.40
N VAL A 148 14.44 -2.48 2.22
CA VAL A 148 14.27 -3.42 3.33
C VAL A 148 15.35 -4.50 3.27
N GLN A 149 16.09 -4.65 4.34
CA GLN A 149 16.84 -5.86 4.64
C GLN A 149 15.91 -6.85 5.33
N TYR A 150 15.79 -8.04 4.82
CA TYR A 150 14.89 -9.04 5.42
C TYR A 150 15.54 -10.40 5.55
N ASN A 151 15.77 -10.82 6.79
CA ASN A 151 16.31 -12.13 7.14
C ASN A 151 17.53 -12.55 6.29
N GLU A 152 18.35 -11.59 5.96
CA GLU A 152 19.59 -11.76 5.20
C GLU A 152 20.78 -11.20 5.96
N SER A 153 21.99 -11.62 5.60
CA SER A 153 23.21 -11.09 6.17
C SER A 153 23.50 -9.68 5.64
N ASP A 154 24.25 -8.91 6.39
CA ASP A 154 24.65 -7.57 6.00
C ASP A 154 25.45 -7.58 4.69
N PHE A 155 26.30 -8.59 4.51
CA PHE A 155 27.03 -8.79 3.26
C PHE A 155 26.10 -9.05 2.07
N ALA A 156 25.10 -9.93 2.24
CA ALA A 156 24.16 -10.24 1.18
C ALA A 156 23.32 -9.02 0.82
N PHE A 157 22.87 -8.29 1.84
CA PHE A 157 22.12 -7.05 1.68
C PHE A 157 22.93 -5.98 0.93
N MET A 158 24.12 -5.67 1.42
CA MET A 158 25.04 -4.74 0.77
C MET A 158 25.33 -5.13 -0.68
N SER A 159 25.70 -6.40 -0.90
CA SER A 159 26.09 -6.89 -2.23
C SER A 159 24.97 -6.76 -3.25
N ARG A 160 23.71 -7.11 -2.88
CA ARG A 160 22.59 -6.96 -3.81
C ARG A 160 22.22 -5.52 -4.11
N LEU A 161 22.37 -4.62 -3.12
CA LEU A 161 22.12 -3.19 -3.32
C LEU A 161 23.17 -2.60 -4.27
N LEU A 162 24.44 -2.86 -4.03
CA LEU A 162 25.56 -2.41 -4.89
C LEU A 162 25.40 -2.96 -6.31
N HIS A 163 25.09 -4.25 -6.43
CA HIS A 163 24.82 -4.88 -7.72
C HIS A 163 23.67 -4.20 -8.47
N SER A 164 22.59 -3.82 -7.77
CA SER A 164 21.45 -3.12 -8.40
C SER A 164 21.81 -1.76 -8.96
N GLU A 165 22.79 -1.07 -8.37
CA GLU A 165 23.31 0.22 -8.85
C GLU A 165 24.54 0.07 -9.74
N GLY A 166 25.00 -1.15 -9.98
CA GLY A 166 26.21 -1.42 -10.76
C GLY A 166 27.49 -0.89 -10.12
N ILE A 167 27.47 -0.72 -8.79
CA ILE A 167 28.63 -0.31 -7.98
C ILE A 167 29.39 -1.58 -7.60
N ALA A 168 30.69 -1.57 -7.83
CA ALA A 168 31.60 -2.62 -7.38
C ALA A 168 32.41 -2.14 -6.19
N PHE A 169 33.04 -3.08 -5.49
CA PHE A 169 34.06 -2.75 -4.51
C PHE A 169 35.31 -3.62 -4.68
N ALA A 170 36.44 -3.08 -4.27
CA ALA A 170 37.70 -3.77 -4.11
C ALA A 170 38.14 -3.70 -2.65
N VAL A 171 38.83 -4.75 -2.16
CA VAL A 171 39.52 -4.70 -0.88
C VAL A 171 41.02 -4.57 -1.17
N HIS A 172 41.60 -3.45 -0.78
CA HIS A 172 43.01 -3.18 -0.89
C HIS A 172 43.69 -3.39 0.46
N HIS A 173 44.81 -4.08 0.48
CA HIS A 173 45.60 -4.31 1.69
C HIS A 173 46.82 -3.34 1.68
N GLU A 174 46.70 -2.33 2.55
CA GLU A 174 47.75 -1.35 2.80
C GLU A 174 48.65 -1.78 3.98
N ALA A 175 49.70 -1.03 4.28
CA ALA A 175 50.59 -1.40 5.37
C ALA A 175 49.94 -1.40 6.74
N ASP A 176 48.87 -0.62 6.95
CA ASP A 176 48.16 -0.39 8.21
C ASP A 176 46.82 -1.11 8.30
N GLY A 177 46.36 -1.78 7.23
CA GLY A 177 45.09 -2.48 7.24
C GLY A 177 44.47 -2.75 5.90
N ALA A 178 43.29 -3.36 5.92
CA ALA A 178 42.46 -3.57 4.74
C ALA A 178 41.51 -2.38 4.55
N ARG A 179 41.40 -1.87 3.33
CA ARG A 179 40.50 -0.76 2.97
C ARG A 179 39.59 -1.16 1.82
N MET A 180 38.36 -0.71 1.88
CA MET A 180 37.39 -0.93 0.81
C MET A 180 37.26 0.31 -0.07
N LEU A 181 37.35 0.13 -1.37
CA LEU A 181 37.07 1.17 -2.36
C LEU A 181 35.81 0.78 -3.13
N PHE A 182 34.75 1.58 -3.01
CA PHE A 182 33.51 1.45 -3.79
C PHE A 182 33.57 2.35 -5.01
N PHE A 183 33.25 1.81 -6.19
CA PHE A 183 33.32 2.55 -7.45
C PHE A 183 32.22 2.12 -8.43
N ASP A 184 31.79 3.03 -9.27
CA ASP A 184 30.82 2.79 -10.35
C ASP A 184 31.44 2.91 -11.76
N ASP A 185 32.70 3.33 -11.85
CA ASP A 185 33.45 3.41 -13.10
C ASP A 185 34.86 2.83 -12.95
N SER A 186 35.02 1.58 -13.41
CA SER A 186 36.29 0.87 -13.34
C SER A 186 37.33 1.38 -14.29
N THR A 187 36.97 2.23 -15.28
CA THR A 187 37.95 2.80 -16.24
C THR A 187 38.82 3.90 -15.62
N ARG A 188 38.50 4.32 -14.38
CA ARG A 188 39.28 5.31 -13.63
C ARG A 188 40.22 4.68 -12.60
N LEU A 189 40.19 3.38 -12.43
CA LEU A 189 41.02 2.69 -11.46
C LEU A 189 42.48 2.79 -11.79
N GLU A 190 43.29 2.96 -10.76
CA GLU A 190 44.71 3.16 -10.88
C GLU A 190 45.50 1.91 -11.29
N PRO A 191 46.61 2.02 -11.97
CA PRO A 191 47.46 0.88 -12.28
C PRO A 191 48.24 0.39 -11.03
N ILE A 192 48.64 -0.88 -11.10
CA ILE A 192 49.66 -1.39 -10.18
C ILE A 192 50.96 -0.57 -10.36
N ARG A 193 51.76 -0.51 -9.30
CA ARG A 193 53.12 0.05 -9.43
C ARG A 193 53.91 -0.73 -10.46
N GLY A 194 54.60 -0.03 -11.34
CA GLY A 194 55.33 -0.63 -12.47
C GLY A 194 54.49 -0.89 -13.71
N GLN A 195 53.21 -0.67 -13.67
CA GLN A 195 52.18 -0.61 -14.72
C GLN A 195 52.21 -1.69 -15.82
N SER A 196 53.37 -2.14 -16.28
CA SER A 196 53.53 -3.04 -17.43
C SER A 196 54.18 -4.36 -17.02
N LEU A 197 53.57 -5.47 -17.45
CA LEU A 197 54.11 -6.81 -17.25
C LEU A 197 54.35 -7.48 -18.61
N LEU A 198 55.56 -8.06 -18.76
CA LEU A 198 55.95 -8.83 -19.94
C LEU A 198 55.31 -10.24 -19.85
N VAL A 199 54.80 -10.75 -20.97
CA VAL A 199 54.48 -12.15 -21.12
C VAL A 199 55.73 -12.90 -21.52
N ASP A 200 56.23 -13.71 -20.62
CA ASP A 200 57.40 -14.56 -20.83
C ASP A 200 57.13 -16.01 -20.44
N ARG A 201 56.91 -16.85 -21.46
CA ARG A 201 56.63 -18.30 -21.29
C ARG A 201 57.88 -19.11 -20.99
N ASP A 202 59.00 -18.60 -21.33
CA ASP A 202 60.31 -19.27 -21.21
C ASP A 202 61.06 -18.88 -19.94
N SER A 203 60.50 -17.90 -19.18
CA SER A 203 61.12 -17.43 -17.93
C SER A 203 61.05 -18.57 -16.87
N SER A 204 62.17 -19.28 -16.79
CA SER A 204 62.44 -20.18 -15.66
C SER A 204 63.02 -19.41 -14.46
N GLN A 205 63.13 -18.07 -14.56
CA GLN A 205 63.71 -17.21 -13.55
C GLN A 205 62.58 -16.53 -12.78
N LEU A 206 62.38 -16.96 -11.56
CA LEU A 206 61.41 -16.38 -10.60
C LEU A 206 61.79 -14.96 -10.12
N ASP A 207 62.80 -14.35 -10.70
CA ASP A 207 63.36 -13.08 -10.23
C ASP A 207 62.65 -11.82 -10.82
N ASP A 208 61.87 -12.02 -11.88
CA ASP A 208 61.14 -10.92 -12.54
C ASP A 208 59.63 -11.05 -12.37
N ASP A 209 58.93 -9.91 -12.26
CA ASP A 209 57.49 -9.83 -12.28
C ASP A 209 56.98 -9.98 -13.73
N VAL A 210 56.57 -11.17 -14.09
CA VAL A 210 56.11 -11.54 -15.42
C VAL A 210 54.76 -12.20 -15.41
N VAL A 211 54.11 -12.20 -16.57
CA VAL A 211 52.97 -13.08 -16.86
C VAL A 211 53.50 -14.31 -17.57
N ILE A 212 53.37 -15.47 -16.94
CA ILE A 212 53.91 -16.75 -17.48
C ILE A 212 53.08 -17.26 -18.64
N ASP A 213 51.75 -17.27 -18.45
CA ASP A 213 50.78 -17.66 -19.47
C ASP A 213 49.57 -16.74 -19.40
N LEU A 214 49.03 -16.38 -20.57
CA LEU A 214 47.85 -15.54 -20.67
C LEU A 214 46.96 -16.09 -21.80
N ARG A 215 45.73 -16.43 -21.45
CA ARG A 215 44.72 -16.91 -22.36
C ARG A 215 43.71 -15.77 -22.60
N ASP A 216 43.52 -15.38 -23.85
CA ASP A 216 42.52 -14.40 -24.27
C ASP A 216 41.29 -15.12 -24.79
N GLY A 217 40.26 -15.19 -23.98
CA GLY A 217 38.98 -15.87 -24.21
C GLY A 217 37.94 -14.98 -24.85
N ARG A 218 37.03 -15.60 -25.61
CA ARG A 218 35.84 -14.93 -26.15
C ARG A 218 34.61 -15.78 -25.87
N SER A 219 33.54 -15.16 -25.40
CA SER A 219 32.28 -15.82 -25.09
C SER A 219 31.09 -15.06 -25.71
N MET A 220 30.07 -15.80 -26.06
CA MET A 220 28.81 -15.21 -26.49
C MET A 220 28.06 -14.66 -25.27
N ALA A 221 27.34 -13.54 -25.48
CA ALA A 221 26.46 -12.95 -24.49
C ALA A 221 25.18 -12.44 -25.14
N SER A 222 24.23 -12.03 -24.32
CA SER A 222 23.06 -11.29 -24.76
C SER A 222 23.47 -9.96 -25.38
N ASP A 223 22.68 -9.49 -26.33
CA ASP A 223 22.98 -8.30 -27.12
C ASP A 223 21.87 -7.24 -27.07
N GLN A 224 20.81 -7.53 -26.34
CA GLN A 224 19.72 -6.59 -26.09
C GLN A 224 19.17 -6.78 -24.69
N VAL A 225 18.82 -5.68 -24.03
CA VAL A 225 18.12 -5.62 -22.77
C VAL A 225 16.85 -4.81 -22.97
N PHE A 226 15.75 -5.34 -22.48
CA PHE A 226 14.48 -4.65 -22.38
C PHE A 226 13.99 -4.72 -20.93
N LEU A 227 13.80 -3.56 -20.32
CA LEU A 227 13.24 -3.43 -18.97
C LEU A 227 11.89 -2.79 -19.05
N ARG A 228 10.97 -3.23 -18.20
CA ARG A 228 9.65 -2.61 -18.06
C ARG A 228 9.28 -2.51 -16.59
N ASP A 229 8.61 -1.39 -16.23
CA ASP A 229 8.06 -1.21 -14.90
C ASP A 229 6.70 -0.52 -14.95
N TYR A 230 6.10 -0.31 -13.78
CA TYR A 230 4.80 0.31 -13.61
C TYR A 230 4.81 1.26 -12.41
N ASP A 231 4.36 2.49 -12.64
CA ASP A 231 4.16 3.47 -11.58
C ASP A 231 2.65 3.73 -11.39
N PHE A 232 2.10 3.29 -10.26
CA PHE A 232 0.69 3.51 -9.95
C PHE A 232 0.31 4.99 -9.81
N LYS A 233 1.28 5.87 -9.54
CA LYS A 233 1.06 7.32 -9.48
C LYS A 233 0.90 7.93 -10.88
N ARG A 234 1.47 7.27 -11.89
CA ARG A 234 1.46 7.71 -13.29
C ARG A 234 1.17 6.53 -14.23
N PRO A 235 -0.01 5.88 -14.11
CA PRO A 235 -0.29 4.60 -14.76
C PRO A 235 -0.32 4.67 -16.29
N ALA A 236 -0.45 5.86 -16.87
CA ALA A 236 -0.43 6.06 -18.33
C ALA A 236 0.99 6.26 -18.91
N VAL A 237 2.02 6.38 -18.07
CA VAL A 237 3.41 6.54 -18.53
C VAL A 237 3.96 5.19 -18.92
N ASP A 238 4.47 5.09 -20.14
CA ASP A 238 5.22 3.90 -20.56
C ASP A 238 6.62 3.92 -19.93
N LEU A 239 6.81 3.05 -18.95
CA LEU A 239 8.08 2.85 -18.26
C LEU A 239 8.82 1.67 -18.90
N SER A 240 9.19 1.83 -20.16
CA SER A 240 10.04 0.90 -20.91
C SER A 240 11.44 1.50 -21.12
N ALA A 241 12.46 0.67 -21.02
CA ALA A 241 13.83 1.05 -21.30
C ALA A 241 14.56 -0.05 -22.05
N THR A 242 15.24 0.31 -23.11
CA THR A 242 16.00 -0.63 -23.95
C THR A 242 17.46 -0.18 -24.07
N HIS A 243 18.36 -1.14 -24.06
CA HIS A 243 19.73 -0.93 -24.42
C HIS A 243 20.23 -2.09 -25.30
N SER A 244 20.94 -1.77 -26.39
CA SER A 244 21.40 -2.76 -27.36
C SER A 244 22.90 -2.62 -27.59
N ALA A 245 23.57 -3.72 -27.87
CA ALA A 245 24.94 -3.71 -28.35
C ALA A 245 25.01 -3.14 -29.78
N GLU A 246 26.20 -2.79 -30.24
CA GLU A 246 26.42 -2.26 -31.59
C GLU A 246 25.96 -3.21 -32.72
N SER A 247 26.04 -4.52 -32.47
CA SER A 247 25.54 -5.55 -33.38
C SER A 247 24.59 -6.47 -32.61
N THR A 248 23.34 -6.53 -33.06
CA THR A 248 22.29 -7.34 -32.41
C THR A 248 22.02 -8.59 -33.22
N THR A 249 21.87 -9.72 -32.53
CA THR A 249 21.50 -11.01 -33.08
C THR A 249 20.14 -11.50 -32.54
N GLY A 250 19.46 -10.66 -31.76
CA GLY A 250 18.15 -10.92 -31.20
C GLY A 250 18.16 -11.73 -29.89
N ARG A 251 19.28 -11.73 -29.16
CA ARG A 251 19.35 -12.34 -27.83
C ARG A 251 19.00 -11.32 -26.77
N GLU A 252 17.71 -11.16 -26.55
CA GLU A 252 17.17 -10.20 -25.58
C GLU A 252 17.06 -10.83 -24.19
N VAL A 253 17.41 -10.03 -23.18
CA VAL A 253 17.05 -10.23 -21.78
C VAL A 253 15.93 -9.26 -21.44
N TYR A 254 14.77 -9.80 -21.09
CA TYR A 254 13.61 -9.03 -20.65
C TYR A 254 13.43 -9.20 -19.14
N GLU A 255 13.32 -8.07 -18.44
CA GLU A 255 13.02 -8.05 -17.00
C GLU A 255 11.82 -7.18 -16.68
N HIS A 256 10.94 -7.70 -15.85
CA HIS A 256 9.82 -7.01 -15.23
C HIS A 256 9.59 -7.58 -13.81
N PRO A 257 9.52 -6.73 -12.79
CA PRO A 257 9.72 -5.28 -12.77
C PRO A 257 11.18 -4.88 -13.03
N GLY A 258 11.37 -3.69 -13.62
CA GLY A 258 12.68 -3.13 -13.91
C GLY A 258 13.25 -2.26 -12.78
N ASP A 259 12.49 -2.07 -11.70
CA ASP A 259 12.83 -1.26 -10.52
C ASP A 259 13.18 0.21 -10.81
N PHE A 260 12.39 0.88 -11.65
CA PHE A 260 12.53 2.31 -11.92
C PHE A 260 11.18 2.98 -12.11
N VAL A 261 11.11 4.24 -11.72
CA VAL A 261 9.92 5.10 -11.89
C VAL A 261 10.16 6.27 -12.83
N GLU A 262 11.41 6.49 -13.26
CA GLU A 262 11.79 7.52 -14.21
C GLU A 262 12.47 6.90 -15.43
N ALA A 263 12.10 7.34 -16.64
CA ALA A 263 12.63 6.78 -17.88
C ALA A 263 14.15 6.92 -18.01
N ALA A 264 14.74 7.97 -17.43
CA ALA A 264 16.19 8.15 -17.41
C ALA A 264 16.87 7.07 -16.57
N ALA A 265 16.34 6.79 -15.38
CA ALA A 265 16.82 5.72 -14.52
C ALA A 265 16.71 4.34 -15.21
N GLY A 266 15.58 4.09 -15.90
CA GLY A 266 15.41 2.86 -16.68
C GLY A 266 16.49 2.70 -17.76
N ARG A 267 16.82 3.75 -18.50
CA ARG A 267 17.91 3.70 -19.50
C ARG A 267 19.27 3.41 -18.86
N THR A 268 19.57 4.03 -17.73
CA THR A 268 20.82 3.78 -16.99
C THR A 268 20.88 2.32 -16.52
N ARG A 269 19.77 1.79 -15.97
CA ARG A 269 19.70 0.38 -15.56
C ARG A 269 19.84 -0.59 -16.73
N ALA A 270 19.17 -0.34 -17.84
CA ALA A 270 19.29 -1.16 -19.05
C ALA A 270 20.74 -1.18 -19.59
N ARG A 271 21.42 -0.03 -19.58
CA ARG A 271 22.83 0.07 -19.94
C ARG A 271 23.71 -0.73 -18.97
N ARG A 272 23.57 -0.51 -17.66
CA ARG A 272 24.35 -1.22 -16.62
C ARG A 272 24.11 -2.74 -16.68
N LEU A 273 22.90 -3.18 -16.92
CA LEU A 273 22.58 -4.61 -17.10
C LEU A 273 23.24 -5.16 -18.36
N MET A 274 23.23 -4.44 -19.47
CA MET A 274 23.93 -4.84 -20.70
C MET A 274 25.44 -4.91 -20.48
N GLU A 275 26.05 -3.94 -19.81
CA GLU A 275 27.48 -3.94 -19.45
C GLU A 275 27.82 -5.20 -18.65
N ARG A 276 26.99 -5.56 -17.66
CA ARG A 276 27.13 -6.76 -16.83
C ARG A 276 27.04 -8.04 -17.64
N LEU A 277 26.00 -8.20 -18.46
CA LEU A 277 25.78 -9.38 -19.28
C LEU A 277 26.92 -9.61 -20.28
N ARG A 278 27.57 -8.54 -20.71
CA ARG A 278 28.64 -8.60 -21.69
C ARG A 278 30.04 -8.62 -21.08
N LEU A 279 30.16 -8.52 -19.76
CA LEU A 279 31.44 -8.50 -19.07
C LEU A 279 32.30 -9.72 -19.45
N GLY A 280 31.70 -10.90 -19.55
CA GLY A 280 32.35 -12.15 -19.91
C GLY A 280 32.61 -12.34 -21.41
N THR A 281 32.28 -11.38 -22.29
CA THR A 281 32.50 -11.53 -23.74
C THR A 281 33.97 -11.56 -24.11
N ARG A 282 34.80 -10.89 -23.33
CA ARG A 282 36.24 -10.95 -23.42
C ARG A 282 36.84 -11.05 -22.03
N THR A 283 37.45 -12.17 -21.71
CA THR A 283 38.15 -12.40 -20.45
C THR A 283 39.57 -12.88 -20.73
N LEU A 284 40.46 -12.45 -19.88
CA LEU A 284 41.85 -12.91 -19.92
C LEU A 284 42.12 -13.63 -18.60
N GLN A 285 42.73 -14.80 -18.69
CA GLN A 285 43.12 -15.58 -17.53
C GLN A 285 44.59 -15.98 -17.73
N GLY A 286 45.38 -15.85 -16.69
CA GLY A 286 46.79 -16.13 -16.77
C GLY A 286 47.40 -16.53 -15.46
N GLN A 287 48.69 -16.92 -15.53
CA GLN A 287 49.55 -17.10 -14.37
C GLN A 287 50.65 -16.05 -14.36
N SER A 288 51.00 -15.59 -13.16
CA SER A 288 52.00 -14.57 -12.99
C SER A 288 52.87 -14.78 -11.74
N THR A 289 54.03 -14.21 -11.75
CA THR A 289 54.92 -14.12 -10.58
C THR A 289 54.84 -12.76 -9.86
N CYS A 290 54.06 -11.81 -10.39
CA CYS A 290 53.91 -10.47 -9.83
C CYS A 290 53.01 -10.45 -8.59
N PRO A 291 53.54 -10.17 -7.40
CA PRO A 291 52.74 -10.13 -6.16
C PRO A 291 51.86 -8.89 -6.03
N ARG A 292 52.07 -7.87 -6.86
CA ARG A 292 51.33 -6.59 -6.84
C ARG A 292 50.00 -6.68 -7.58
N LEU A 293 49.69 -7.81 -8.24
CA LEU A 293 48.40 -8.01 -8.85
C LEU A 293 47.31 -8.09 -7.75
N GLU A 294 46.39 -7.15 -7.78
CA GLU A 294 45.22 -7.12 -6.86
C GLU A 294 43.98 -6.65 -7.58
N PRO A 295 42.80 -7.19 -7.24
CA PRO A 295 41.54 -6.76 -7.84
C PRO A 295 41.29 -5.27 -7.66
N GLY A 296 40.75 -4.61 -8.70
CA GLY A 296 40.51 -3.17 -8.67
C GLY A 296 41.76 -2.32 -9.04
N ARG A 297 42.83 -2.96 -9.49
CA ARG A 297 43.97 -2.31 -10.13
C ARG A 297 44.07 -2.70 -11.59
N THR A 298 44.79 -1.92 -12.36
CA THR A 298 45.03 -2.20 -13.76
C THR A 298 46.49 -2.51 -14.02
N PHE A 299 46.79 -3.21 -15.11
CA PHE A 299 48.13 -3.43 -15.59
C PHE A 299 48.15 -3.55 -17.12
N CYS A 300 49.22 -3.20 -17.74
CA CYS A 300 49.44 -3.32 -19.18
C CYS A 300 50.15 -4.64 -19.48
N VAL A 301 49.63 -5.40 -20.43
CA VAL A 301 50.32 -6.58 -20.94
C VAL A 301 51.17 -6.22 -22.14
N THR A 302 52.41 -6.70 -22.15
CA THR A 302 53.34 -6.56 -23.27
C THR A 302 53.98 -7.90 -23.65
N GLY A 303 54.46 -8.02 -24.89
CA GLY A 303 55.18 -9.23 -25.32
C GLY A 303 54.28 -10.44 -25.64
N HIS A 304 52.97 -10.33 -25.54
CA HIS A 304 52.07 -11.43 -25.93
C HIS A 304 52.14 -11.66 -27.45
N GLY A 305 52.18 -12.93 -27.89
CA GLY A 305 52.28 -13.28 -29.31
C GLY A 305 51.09 -12.84 -30.18
N ARG A 306 49.94 -12.58 -29.58
CA ARG A 306 48.79 -11.95 -30.23
C ARG A 306 48.77 -10.47 -29.85
N THR A 307 48.90 -9.61 -30.84
CA THR A 307 48.96 -8.15 -30.63
C THR A 307 47.73 -7.62 -29.88
N GLU A 308 46.55 -8.19 -30.13
CA GLU A 308 45.29 -7.76 -29.52
C GLU A 308 45.21 -8.08 -28.02
N ALA A 309 46.11 -8.90 -27.51
CA ALA A 309 46.20 -9.22 -26.08
C ALA A 309 47.15 -8.28 -25.33
N ASN A 310 47.95 -7.48 -26.05
CA ASN A 310 48.80 -6.45 -25.47
C ASN A 310 48.00 -5.17 -25.21
N VAL A 311 47.23 -5.18 -24.12
CA VAL A 311 46.28 -4.10 -23.74
C VAL A 311 46.35 -3.85 -22.25
N ASP A 312 45.81 -2.72 -21.85
CA ASP A 312 45.55 -2.46 -20.44
C ASP A 312 44.39 -3.35 -19.94
N LEU A 313 44.62 -4.00 -18.83
CA LEU A 313 43.70 -4.94 -18.21
C LEU A 313 43.29 -4.47 -16.81
N LEU A 314 42.03 -4.61 -16.49
CA LEU A 314 41.51 -4.54 -15.15
C LEU A 314 41.57 -5.92 -14.53
N ILE A 315 42.19 -6.01 -13.37
CA ILE A 315 42.22 -7.25 -12.56
C ILE A 315 40.87 -7.42 -11.86
N THR A 316 40.20 -8.55 -12.12
CA THR A 316 38.90 -8.85 -11.52
C THR A 316 39.00 -9.86 -10.38
N ARG A 317 39.97 -10.76 -10.43
CA ARG A 317 40.23 -11.78 -9.42
C ARG A 317 41.68 -12.23 -9.47
N VAL A 318 42.22 -12.56 -8.30
CA VAL A 318 43.55 -13.16 -8.17
C VAL A 318 43.49 -14.31 -7.16
N VAL A 319 44.17 -15.40 -7.46
CA VAL A 319 44.46 -16.47 -6.50
C VAL A 319 45.96 -16.56 -6.33
N HIS A 320 46.43 -16.29 -5.16
CA HIS A 320 47.86 -16.29 -4.81
C HIS A 320 48.22 -17.60 -4.16
N HIS A 321 49.41 -18.13 -4.56
CA HIS A 321 49.99 -19.30 -3.95
C HIS A 321 51.42 -18.95 -3.56
N ALA A 322 51.79 -19.17 -2.34
CA ALA A 322 53.16 -19.00 -1.89
C ALA A 322 53.57 -20.06 -0.87
N SER A 323 54.87 -20.34 -0.87
CA SER A 323 55.48 -21.17 0.15
C SER A 323 56.78 -20.55 0.64
N SER A 324 57.06 -20.65 1.90
CA SER A 324 58.31 -20.21 2.50
C SER A 324 59.45 -21.13 2.11
N GLU A 325 60.69 -20.58 2.14
CA GLU A 325 61.89 -21.40 2.05
C GLU A 325 61.94 -22.41 3.21
N HIS A 326 61.96 -23.70 2.87
CA HIS A 326 61.86 -24.78 3.86
C HIS A 326 63.21 -25.39 4.17
N ASP A 327 64.16 -25.31 3.24
CA ASP A 327 65.53 -25.82 3.33
C ASP A 327 66.34 -25.22 2.16
N THR A 328 67.66 -25.22 2.25
CA THR A 328 68.52 -24.83 1.15
C THR A 328 68.27 -25.60 -0.16
N GLN A 329 67.51 -26.66 -0.12
CA GLN A 329 67.13 -27.48 -1.27
C GLN A 329 65.69 -27.21 -1.82
N ARG A 330 64.87 -26.45 -1.07
CA ARG A 330 63.51 -26.04 -1.51
C ARG A 330 63.32 -24.58 -1.30
N PRO A 331 63.65 -23.76 -2.31
CA PRO A 331 63.44 -22.31 -2.25
C PRO A 331 62.01 -21.98 -2.12
N GLY A 332 61.67 -20.92 -1.43
CA GLY A 332 60.33 -20.35 -1.40
C GLY A 332 59.85 -20.00 -2.80
N PHE A 333 58.59 -20.17 -3.04
CA PHE A 333 58.04 -19.79 -4.33
C PHE A 333 56.80 -18.93 -4.17
N TYR A 334 56.54 -18.10 -5.19
CA TYR A 334 55.31 -17.36 -5.33
C TYR A 334 54.79 -17.50 -6.77
N SER A 335 53.50 -17.70 -6.91
CA SER A 335 52.78 -17.59 -8.16
C SER A 335 51.36 -17.12 -7.89
N ASN A 336 50.70 -16.60 -8.91
CA ASN A 336 49.28 -16.34 -8.82
C ASN A 336 48.56 -16.70 -10.13
N GLU A 337 47.30 -16.93 -10.02
CA GLU A 337 46.36 -16.99 -11.14
C GLU A 337 45.57 -15.69 -11.17
N VAL A 338 45.51 -15.04 -12.33
CA VAL A 338 44.84 -13.75 -12.52
C VAL A 338 43.70 -13.86 -13.54
N TRP A 339 42.58 -13.31 -13.22
CA TRP A 339 41.48 -13.06 -14.16
C TRP A 339 41.37 -11.58 -14.37
N ALA A 340 41.22 -11.20 -15.62
CA ALA A 340 41.16 -9.80 -16.02
C ALA A 340 40.24 -9.60 -17.22
N ILE A 341 39.81 -8.37 -17.38
CA ILE A 341 39.08 -7.90 -18.56
C ILE A 341 39.85 -6.70 -19.17
N PRO A 342 39.62 -6.34 -20.45
CA PRO A 342 40.14 -5.10 -20.97
C PRO A 342 39.70 -3.90 -20.13
N HIS A 343 40.59 -3.04 -19.75
CA HIS A 343 40.31 -1.85 -18.91
C HIS A 343 39.26 -0.92 -19.52
N THR A 344 39.13 -0.91 -20.86
CA THR A 344 38.08 -0.16 -21.56
C THR A 344 36.65 -0.67 -21.36
N VAL A 345 36.52 -1.86 -20.80
CA VAL A 345 35.22 -2.47 -20.52
C VAL A 345 34.80 -2.09 -19.09
N PRO A 346 33.71 -1.35 -18.91
CA PRO A 346 33.23 -1.03 -17.56
C PRO A 346 32.89 -2.32 -16.79
N TYR A 347 33.48 -2.49 -15.63
CA TYR A 347 33.16 -3.61 -14.75
C TYR A 347 31.84 -3.36 -14.04
N ARG A 348 30.98 -4.38 -14.00
CA ARG A 348 29.78 -4.43 -13.17
C ARG A 348 29.79 -5.71 -12.36
N PRO A 349 29.38 -5.70 -11.09
CA PRO A 349 29.29 -6.92 -10.31
C PRO A 349 28.43 -7.97 -11.03
N VAL A 350 28.98 -9.15 -11.27
CA VAL A 350 28.29 -10.21 -12.03
C VAL A 350 27.38 -11.04 -11.12
N THR A 351 27.87 -11.28 -9.91
CA THR A 351 27.18 -12.13 -8.94
C THR A 351 26.70 -11.30 -7.77
N ALA A 352 25.45 -11.51 -7.40
CA ALA A 352 24.89 -11.01 -6.15
C ALA A 352 24.03 -12.09 -5.53
N PRO A 353 23.93 -12.11 -4.22
CA PRO A 353 22.93 -12.93 -3.55
C PRO A 353 21.53 -12.58 -4.07
N PRO A 354 20.65 -13.57 -4.28
CA PRO A 354 19.29 -13.29 -4.72
C PRO A 354 18.57 -12.44 -3.67
N LYS A 355 17.79 -11.47 -4.12
CA LYS A 355 16.91 -10.70 -3.24
C LYS A 355 15.98 -11.68 -2.52
N PRO A 356 15.90 -11.67 -1.18
CA PRO A 356 14.97 -12.52 -0.47
C PRO A 356 13.53 -12.22 -0.91
N LEU A 357 12.73 -13.24 -1.10
CA LEU A 357 11.32 -13.13 -1.46
C LEU A 357 10.44 -13.59 -0.30
N ILE A 358 9.36 -12.89 -0.07
CA ILE A 358 8.34 -13.31 0.89
C ILE A 358 7.40 -14.31 0.22
N GLY A 359 7.36 -15.51 0.77
CA GLY A 359 6.50 -16.58 0.26
C GLY A 359 5.02 -16.49 0.67
N GLY A 360 4.60 -15.40 1.30
CA GLY A 360 3.21 -15.23 1.78
C GLY A 360 2.99 -13.88 2.44
N THR A 361 1.80 -13.70 3.01
CA THR A 361 1.42 -12.47 3.72
C THR A 361 2.09 -12.36 5.09
N GLN A 362 2.27 -11.14 5.56
CA GLN A 362 2.75 -10.83 6.91
C GLN A 362 1.76 -9.98 7.68
N LEU A 363 1.81 -10.10 8.99
CA LEU A 363 1.06 -9.24 9.89
C LEU A 363 1.78 -7.90 10.05
N ALA A 364 1.01 -6.84 10.15
CA ALA A 364 1.52 -5.51 10.48
C ALA A 364 0.45 -4.70 11.22
N PHE A 365 0.85 -3.67 11.94
CA PHE A 365 -0.04 -2.76 12.65
C PHE A 365 0.01 -1.38 11.98
N VAL A 366 -1.14 -0.78 11.78
CA VAL A 366 -1.22 0.59 11.24
C VAL A 366 -0.57 1.57 12.21
N THR A 367 0.20 2.49 11.66
CA THR A 367 0.88 3.53 12.43
C THR A 367 0.53 4.92 11.91
N GLY A 368 0.73 5.91 12.76
CA GLY A 368 0.52 7.32 12.44
C GLY A 368 1.12 8.22 13.50
N PRO A 369 1.07 9.54 13.30
CA PRO A 369 1.46 10.52 14.31
C PRO A 369 0.69 10.33 15.62
N SER A 370 1.33 10.67 16.73
CA SER A 370 0.71 10.52 18.05
C SER A 370 -0.61 11.28 18.16
N GLY A 371 -1.66 10.58 18.55
CA GLY A 371 -3.01 11.15 18.72
C GLY A 371 -3.87 11.13 17.47
N GLU A 372 -3.39 10.71 16.32
CA GLU A 372 -4.19 10.50 15.12
C GLU A 372 -4.81 9.09 15.09
N GLU A 373 -6.11 9.01 14.85
CA GLU A 373 -6.81 7.74 14.66
C GLU A 373 -6.73 7.21 13.22
N ILE A 374 -6.57 8.10 12.25
CA ILE A 374 -6.50 7.79 10.83
C ILE A 374 -5.35 8.59 10.23
N HIS A 375 -4.34 7.90 9.69
CA HIS A 375 -3.22 8.51 9.00
C HIS A 375 -3.13 8.01 7.57
N THR A 376 -3.34 8.92 6.60
CA THR A 376 -3.39 8.57 5.18
C THR A 376 -3.02 9.77 4.31
N GLU A 377 -2.70 9.52 3.05
CA GLU A 377 -2.39 10.54 2.05
C GLU A 377 -3.34 10.47 0.83
N SER A 378 -3.07 11.22 -0.21
CA SER A 378 -3.97 11.42 -1.35
C SER A 378 -4.38 10.16 -2.12
N PHE A 379 -3.63 9.07 -2.04
CA PHE A 379 -3.95 7.77 -2.65
C PHE A 379 -4.61 6.79 -1.67
N GLY A 380 -4.96 7.23 -0.46
CA GLY A 380 -5.56 6.36 0.55
C GLY A 380 -4.60 5.30 1.10
N ARG A 381 -3.30 5.53 1.02
CA ARG A 381 -2.27 4.64 1.56
C ARG A 381 -2.14 4.83 3.06
N VAL A 382 -1.60 3.82 3.73
CA VAL A 382 -1.33 3.83 5.17
C VAL A 382 0.13 3.46 5.44
N LYS A 383 0.58 3.77 6.63
CA LYS A 383 1.87 3.32 7.15
C LYS A 383 1.67 2.23 8.19
N VAL A 384 2.64 1.33 8.30
CA VAL A 384 2.53 0.17 9.18
C VAL A 384 3.83 -0.10 9.92
N ARG A 385 3.74 -0.83 11.01
CA ARG A 385 4.87 -1.42 11.72
C ARG A 385 4.77 -2.94 11.65
N PHE A 386 5.84 -3.57 11.19
CA PHE A 386 5.94 -5.03 11.18
C PHE A 386 6.39 -5.54 12.57
N PRO A 387 5.90 -6.71 13.04
CA PRO A 387 6.29 -7.29 14.33
C PRO A 387 7.79 -7.60 14.45
N TRP A 388 8.46 -7.87 13.34
CA TRP A 388 9.88 -8.15 13.28
C TRP A 388 10.77 -6.88 13.30
N ASP A 389 10.19 -5.71 13.10
CA ASP A 389 10.94 -4.45 13.12
C ASP A 389 11.38 -4.13 14.57
N ARG A 390 12.70 -4.03 14.73
CA ARG A 390 13.36 -3.78 16.01
C ARG A 390 13.76 -2.32 16.22
N SER A 391 13.40 -1.43 15.32
CA SER A 391 13.71 0.01 15.42
C SER A 391 13.06 0.67 16.64
N GLY A 392 11.98 0.09 17.16
CA GLY A 392 11.18 0.66 18.25
C GLY A 392 10.24 1.78 17.80
N LEU A 393 10.24 2.15 16.51
CA LEU A 393 9.36 3.17 15.98
C LEU A 393 7.92 2.65 15.92
N LYS A 394 6.99 3.46 16.44
CA LYS A 394 5.55 3.17 16.48
C LYS A 394 4.72 4.29 15.86
N ASP A 395 5.36 5.22 15.18
CA ASP A 395 4.75 6.39 14.58
C ASP A 395 4.79 6.31 13.03
N ASP A 396 4.52 7.41 12.37
CA ASP A 396 4.53 7.54 10.91
C ASP A 396 5.91 7.38 10.24
N ARG A 397 6.97 7.18 11.03
CA ARG A 397 8.33 6.88 10.54
C ARG A 397 8.60 5.38 10.43
N SER A 398 7.68 4.52 10.86
CA SER A 398 7.89 3.07 10.94
C SER A 398 7.95 2.36 9.57
N SER A 399 7.33 2.92 8.53
CA SER A 399 7.39 2.38 7.18
C SER A 399 7.16 3.43 6.10
N THR A 400 7.35 3.04 4.86
CA THR A 400 6.82 3.75 3.70
C THR A 400 5.30 3.69 3.64
N TRP A 401 4.69 4.40 2.68
CA TRP A 401 3.27 4.35 2.40
C TRP A 401 2.87 3.08 1.64
N LEU A 402 1.97 2.28 2.22
CA LEU A 402 1.42 1.06 1.63
C LEU A 402 0.06 1.33 0.99
N ARG A 403 -0.14 0.87 -0.25
CA ARG A 403 -1.45 0.87 -0.89
C ARG A 403 -2.39 -0.07 -0.15
N VAL A 404 -3.66 0.32 -0.04
CA VAL A 404 -4.70 -0.51 0.61
C VAL A 404 -5.55 -1.15 -0.47
N GLY A 405 -5.63 -2.47 -0.47
CA GLY A 405 -6.54 -3.23 -1.33
C GLY A 405 -7.98 -2.81 -1.05
N GLN A 406 -8.75 -2.53 -2.11
CA GLN A 406 -10.12 -2.06 -2.02
C GLN A 406 -11.06 -3.05 -2.68
N LEU A 407 -12.34 -3.05 -2.26
CA LEU A 407 -13.34 -3.87 -2.94
C LEU A 407 -13.44 -3.47 -4.42
N PRO A 408 -13.57 -4.43 -5.35
CA PRO A 408 -13.61 -4.16 -6.78
C PRO A 408 -14.97 -3.61 -7.23
N LEU A 409 -15.42 -2.54 -6.59
CA LEU A 409 -16.58 -1.72 -6.99
C LEU A 409 -16.07 -0.46 -7.69
N SER A 410 -16.90 0.27 -8.42
CA SER A 410 -16.48 1.50 -9.11
C SER A 410 -15.93 2.60 -8.19
N GLY A 411 -16.10 2.50 -6.89
CA GLY A 411 -15.47 3.33 -5.88
C GLY A 411 -15.74 2.75 -4.49
N SER A 412 -14.69 2.31 -3.83
CA SER A 412 -14.70 2.02 -2.39
C SER A 412 -13.52 2.71 -1.77
N LEU A 413 -13.68 3.27 -0.59
CA LEU A 413 -12.58 3.85 0.18
C LEU A 413 -12.71 3.40 1.62
N ILE A 414 -11.84 2.49 2.02
CA ILE A 414 -11.73 2.02 3.39
C ILE A 414 -10.31 2.25 3.84
N ILE A 415 -10.12 3.17 4.79
CA ILE A 415 -8.82 3.45 5.38
C ILE A 415 -8.73 2.73 6.72
N PRO A 416 -7.77 1.80 6.89
CA PRO A 416 -7.50 1.19 8.18
C PRO A 416 -7.10 2.24 9.21
N ARG A 417 -7.58 2.07 10.44
CA ARG A 417 -7.22 2.97 11.56
C ARG A 417 -5.89 2.59 12.16
N VAL A 418 -5.25 3.56 12.81
CA VAL A 418 -4.03 3.34 13.60
C VAL A 418 -4.27 2.23 14.61
N GLU A 419 -3.27 1.39 14.83
CA GLU A 419 -3.24 0.18 15.65
C GLU A 419 -4.02 -1.03 15.11
N PHE A 420 -4.78 -0.89 14.02
CA PHE A 420 -5.42 -2.04 13.40
C PHE A 420 -4.39 -3.02 12.86
N GLU A 421 -4.65 -4.31 13.11
CA GLU A 421 -3.83 -5.41 12.60
C GLU A 421 -4.19 -5.71 11.15
N LEU A 422 -3.20 -5.66 10.28
CA LEU A 422 -3.36 -5.83 8.86
C LEU A 422 -2.63 -7.07 8.35
N LEU A 423 -3.18 -7.62 7.29
CA LEU A 423 -2.52 -8.59 6.44
C LEU A 423 -1.86 -7.84 5.29
N VAL A 424 -0.54 -7.84 5.25
CA VAL A 424 0.27 -7.20 4.21
C VAL A 424 0.78 -8.26 3.27
N ASP A 425 0.61 -8.04 1.99
CA ASP A 425 1.16 -8.85 0.90
C ASP A 425 2.18 -8.03 0.11
N PHE A 426 2.92 -8.68 -0.77
CA PHE A 426 4.08 -8.11 -1.45
C PHE A 426 4.01 -8.42 -2.95
N GLU A 427 4.10 -7.40 -3.79
CA GLU A 427 4.11 -7.60 -5.25
C GLU A 427 5.28 -8.49 -5.65
N LEU A 428 4.97 -9.66 -6.22
CA LEU A 428 5.96 -10.69 -6.59
C LEU A 428 6.85 -11.16 -5.43
N GLY A 429 6.39 -10.98 -4.19
CA GLY A 429 7.17 -11.30 -3.00
C GLY A 429 8.25 -10.28 -2.65
N ASP A 430 8.27 -9.13 -3.30
CA ASP A 430 9.27 -8.08 -3.09
C ASP A 430 8.94 -7.22 -1.87
N PHE A 431 9.83 -7.23 -0.86
CA PHE A 431 9.70 -6.42 0.36
C PHE A 431 9.54 -4.92 0.12
N ASP A 432 10.15 -4.42 -0.94
CA ASP A 432 10.13 -2.99 -1.24
C ASP A 432 8.79 -2.56 -1.85
N ARG A 433 7.91 -3.53 -2.16
CA ARG A 433 6.59 -3.33 -2.80
C ARG A 433 5.44 -3.89 -1.97
N PRO A 434 5.31 -3.52 -0.68
CA PRO A 434 4.24 -3.99 0.18
C PRO A 434 2.90 -3.33 -0.15
N PHE A 435 1.79 -4.08 0.05
CA PHE A 435 0.45 -3.54 0.01
C PHE A 435 -0.45 -4.25 1.03
N VAL A 436 -1.48 -3.57 1.50
CA VAL A 436 -2.45 -4.11 2.46
C VAL A 436 -3.47 -4.97 1.71
N ALA A 437 -3.53 -6.23 2.04
CA ALA A 437 -4.47 -7.20 1.47
C ALA A 437 -5.76 -7.36 2.28
N GLY A 438 -5.71 -7.10 3.60
CA GLY A 438 -6.86 -7.26 4.46
C GLY A 438 -6.63 -6.75 5.88
N HIS A 439 -7.66 -6.92 6.72
CA HIS A 439 -7.67 -6.59 8.14
C HIS A 439 -8.01 -7.83 8.96
N LEU A 440 -7.40 -7.96 10.12
CA LEU A 440 -7.64 -9.05 11.07
C LEU A 440 -8.09 -8.47 12.41
N TYR A 441 -8.97 -9.20 13.09
CA TYR A 441 -9.30 -8.93 14.49
C TYR A 441 -8.27 -9.57 15.41
N ASN A 442 -8.06 -8.95 16.55
CA ASN A 442 -7.22 -9.47 17.62
C ASN A 442 -7.85 -9.21 18.99
N ALA A 443 -7.12 -9.46 20.08
CA ALA A 443 -7.63 -9.28 21.43
C ALA A 443 -7.89 -7.81 21.80
N GLU A 444 -7.23 -6.86 21.17
CA GLU A 444 -7.40 -5.41 21.41
C GLU A 444 -8.47 -4.83 20.49
N HIS A 445 -8.55 -5.32 19.25
CA HIS A 445 -9.53 -4.93 18.24
C HIS A 445 -10.41 -6.12 17.89
N THR A 446 -11.44 -6.36 18.72
CA THR A 446 -12.36 -7.49 18.58
C THR A 446 -13.41 -7.23 17.50
N PRO A 447 -14.08 -8.28 16.98
CA PRO A 447 -15.24 -8.14 16.13
C PRO A 447 -16.31 -7.23 16.74
N PRO A 448 -17.11 -6.50 15.93
CA PRO A 448 -18.12 -5.56 16.43
C PRO A 448 -19.25 -6.22 17.21
N TYR A 449 -19.41 -7.53 17.09
CA TYR A 449 -20.38 -8.33 17.81
C TYR A 449 -19.71 -9.46 18.56
N ALA A 450 -20.20 -9.75 19.75
CA ALA A 450 -19.71 -10.87 20.54
C ALA A 450 -19.96 -12.20 19.79
N LEU A 451 -18.92 -12.97 19.64
CA LEU A 451 -18.96 -14.31 19.06
C LEU A 451 -18.81 -15.35 20.19
N PRO A 452 -19.49 -16.53 20.07
CA PRO A 452 -20.23 -17.02 18.90
C PRO A 452 -21.69 -16.55 18.81
N ASP A 453 -22.22 -15.81 19.79
CA ASP A 453 -23.65 -15.46 19.87
C ASP A 453 -24.17 -14.63 18.69
N GLY A 454 -23.32 -13.78 18.14
CA GLY A 454 -23.60 -12.95 16.95
C GLY A 454 -23.16 -13.57 15.63
N ALA A 455 -22.99 -14.87 15.53
CA ALA A 455 -22.43 -15.53 14.34
C ALA A 455 -23.33 -15.42 13.09
N THR A 456 -24.63 -15.16 13.26
CA THR A 456 -25.58 -14.94 12.16
C THR A 456 -25.56 -13.51 11.61
N ARG A 457 -24.75 -12.61 12.21
CA ARG A 457 -24.66 -11.21 11.81
C ARG A 457 -23.53 -10.97 10.84
N SER A 458 -23.84 -10.24 9.79
CA SER A 458 -22.87 -9.64 8.88
C SER A 458 -23.03 -8.12 8.92
N SER A 459 -21.93 -7.38 9.07
CA SER A 459 -22.03 -5.93 9.20
C SER A 459 -20.88 -5.16 8.53
N ILE A 460 -21.21 -3.96 8.09
CA ILE A 460 -20.27 -2.93 7.70
C ILE A 460 -20.43 -1.77 8.69
N GLN A 461 -19.42 -1.56 9.53
CA GLN A 461 -19.49 -0.56 10.60
C GLN A 461 -18.29 0.40 10.55
N SER A 462 -18.55 1.69 10.73
CA SER A 462 -17.53 2.71 10.98
C SER A 462 -17.69 3.27 12.40
N ALA A 463 -16.59 3.73 12.98
CA ALA A 463 -16.62 4.42 14.25
C ALA A 463 -16.46 5.93 14.05
N THR A 464 -17.08 6.73 14.90
CA THR A 464 -16.87 8.18 14.95
C THR A 464 -15.42 8.48 15.37
N THR A 465 -14.74 9.35 14.64
CA THR A 465 -13.37 9.81 15.00
C THR A 465 -13.42 10.75 16.20
N GLY A 466 -12.33 10.82 16.98
CA GLY A 466 -12.24 11.63 18.19
C GLY A 466 -12.84 10.95 19.42
N GLY A 467 -12.94 9.61 19.44
CA GLY A 467 -13.37 8.84 20.60
C GLY A 467 -14.88 8.94 20.91
N GLY A 468 -15.69 9.42 19.96
CA GLY A 468 -17.15 9.46 20.11
C GLY A 468 -17.78 8.06 20.06
N PRO A 469 -18.88 7.82 20.79
CA PRO A 469 -19.54 6.50 20.83
C PRO A 469 -20.37 6.16 19.59
N GLY A 470 -20.42 7.06 18.60
CA GLY A 470 -21.23 6.90 17.38
C GLY A 470 -20.63 5.90 16.39
N ALA A 471 -21.49 5.15 15.73
CA ALA A 471 -21.14 4.29 14.61
C ALA A 471 -22.19 4.43 13.50
N ASN A 472 -21.75 4.40 12.24
CA ASN A 472 -22.65 4.19 11.12
C ASN A 472 -22.56 2.72 10.73
N GLU A 473 -23.70 2.10 10.45
CA GLU A 473 -23.78 0.65 10.28
C GLU A 473 -24.75 0.25 9.18
N LEU A 474 -24.32 -0.71 8.37
CA LEU A 474 -25.18 -1.57 7.57
C LEU A 474 -25.01 -3.00 8.11
N ARG A 475 -26.07 -3.58 8.66
CA ARG A 475 -26.06 -4.93 9.26
C ARG A 475 -27.13 -5.81 8.62
N PHE A 476 -26.79 -7.07 8.47
CA PHE A 476 -27.70 -8.16 8.14
C PHE A 476 -27.73 -9.12 9.33
N GLU A 477 -28.91 -9.47 9.79
CA GLU A 477 -29.15 -10.57 10.73
C GLU A 477 -29.87 -11.69 9.97
N ASP A 478 -29.26 -12.88 9.94
CA ASP A 478 -29.74 -14.03 9.16
C ASP A 478 -30.32 -15.16 10.07
N ALA A 479 -30.49 -14.90 11.36
CA ALA A 479 -31.08 -15.85 12.27
C ALA A 479 -32.54 -16.10 11.89
N ALA A 480 -32.96 -17.39 11.73
CA ALA A 480 -34.27 -17.76 11.28
C ALA A 480 -35.36 -17.21 12.20
N GLY A 481 -36.30 -16.43 11.67
CA GLY A 481 -37.37 -15.75 12.40
C GLY A 481 -36.98 -14.45 13.08
N ALA A 482 -35.72 -13.99 12.88
CA ALA A 482 -35.19 -12.71 13.36
C ALA A 482 -34.42 -11.95 12.26
N GLU A 483 -34.69 -12.29 11.01
CA GLU A 483 -34.02 -11.70 9.86
C GLU A 483 -34.23 -10.18 9.80
N GLU A 484 -33.14 -9.42 9.68
CA GLU A 484 -33.18 -7.97 9.70
C GLU A 484 -32.12 -7.36 8.73
N ILE A 485 -32.50 -6.29 8.06
CA ILE A 485 -31.54 -5.35 7.51
C ILE A 485 -31.62 -4.05 8.31
N PHE A 486 -30.52 -3.71 8.98
CA PHE A 486 -30.42 -2.53 9.82
C PHE A 486 -29.48 -1.51 9.21
N ILE A 487 -29.97 -0.26 9.06
CA ILE A 487 -29.16 0.88 8.64
C ILE A 487 -29.20 1.92 9.76
N ASN A 488 -28.02 2.25 10.28
CA ASN A 488 -27.85 3.27 11.31
C ASN A 488 -26.91 4.37 10.83
N ALA A 489 -27.37 5.61 10.88
CA ALA A 489 -26.53 6.79 10.73
C ALA A 489 -26.43 7.49 12.09
N SER A 490 -25.21 7.67 12.59
CA SER A 490 -24.97 8.30 13.90
C SER A 490 -25.37 9.79 13.94
N LYS A 491 -25.48 10.43 12.77
CA LYS A 491 -25.90 11.83 12.67
C LYS A 491 -26.85 12.04 11.50
N ASP A 492 -26.36 12.10 10.28
CA ASP A 492 -27.09 12.46 9.10
C ASP A 492 -27.17 11.29 8.12
N TYR A 493 -28.35 11.05 7.57
CA TYR A 493 -28.57 10.05 6.52
C TYR A 493 -29.15 10.73 5.27
N THR A 494 -28.50 10.55 4.12
CA THR A 494 -28.95 11.09 2.84
C THR A 494 -29.14 9.95 1.86
N LEU A 495 -30.33 9.89 1.27
CA LEU A 495 -30.65 8.97 0.18
C LEU A 495 -31.01 9.80 -1.05
N LEU A 496 -30.30 9.60 -2.15
CA LEU A 496 -30.56 10.23 -3.44
C LEU A 496 -30.85 9.16 -4.48
N VAL A 497 -31.95 9.32 -5.21
CA VAL A 497 -32.37 8.41 -6.28
C VAL A 497 -32.66 9.24 -7.52
N ASP A 498 -31.92 9.02 -8.59
CA ASP A 498 -32.02 9.84 -9.82
C ASP A 498 -33.25 9.56 -10.65
N ASN A 499 -33.82 8.38 -10.56
CA ASN A 499 -34.98 7.99 -11.36
C ASN A 499 -36.14 7.51 -10.45
N ASP A 500 -36.29 6.24 -10.20
CA ASP A 500 -37.44 5.68 -9.50
C ASP A 500 -37.02 5.03 -8.19
N ALA A 501 -37.79 5.26 -7.12
CA ALA A 501 -37.71 4.53 -5.87
C ALA A 501 -39.03 3.84 -5.59
N GLU A 502 -39.00 2.52 -5.36
CA GLU A 502 -40.19 1.73 -4.95
C GLU A 502 -39.92 1.13 -3.60
N MET A 503 -40.92 1.28 -2.69
CA MET A 503 -40.92 0.63 -1.39
C MET A 503 -42.21 -0.16 -1.23
N THR A 504 -42.07 -1.48 -0.97
CA THR A 504 -43.20 -2.36 -0.67
C THR A 504 -43.02 -2.97 0.71
N VAL A 505 -43.96 -2.71 1.62
CA VAL A 505 -43.95 -3.24 2.98
C VAL A 505 -45.16 -4.17 3.15
N ALA A 506 -44.89 -5.46 3.39
CA ALA A 506 -45.94 -6.46 3.43
C ALA A 506 -46.81 -6.37 4.71
N ASN A 507 -46.22 -5.90 5.81
CA ASN A 507 -46.93 -5.88 7.12
C ASN A 507 -47.11 -4.46 7.64
N ALA A 508 -46.09 -3.82 8.19
CA ALA A 508 -46.24 -2.51 8.83
C ALA A 508 -45.02 -1.62 8.55
N GLU A 509 -45.28 -0.39 8.16
CA GLU A 509 -44.29 0.68 8.11
C GLU A 509 -44.49 1.65 9.27
N ARG A 510 -43.41 2.08 9.91
CA ARG A 510 -43.39 3.10 10.98
C ARG A 510 -42.38 4.17 10.66
N CYS A 511 -42.84 5.42 10.59
CA CYS A 511 -41.98 6.58 10.48
C CYS A 511 -42.15 7.46 11.74
N SER A 512 -41.04 7.78 12.40
CA SER A 512 -41.01 8.68 13.56
C SER A 512 -39.99 9.79 13.31
N VAL A 513 -40.43 11.04 13.30
CA VAL A 513 -39.63 12.22 13.08
C VAL A 513 -39.71 13.11 14.30
N GLY A 514 -38.55 13.42 14.92
CA GLY A 514 -38.49 14.16 16.19
C GLY A 514 -38.79 15.65 16.06
N VAL A 515 -38.53 16.27 14.93
CA VAL A 515 -38.70 17.73 14.72
C VAL A 515 -39.52 17.99 13.48
N ASP A 516 -38.94 17.99 12.30
CA ASP A 516 -39.60 18.41 11.07
C ASP A 516 -39.61 17.28 10.02
N ASN A 517 -40.74 17.11 9.36
CA ASN A 517 -40.89 16.25 8.18
C ASN A 517 -41.42 17.08 7.03
N THR A 518 -40.65 17.14 5.93
CA THR A 518 -41.04 17.88 4.73
C THR A 518 -41.17 16.92 3.56
N VAL A 519 -42.33 16.92 2.92
CA VAL A 519 -42.59 16.16 1.69
C VAL A 519 -42.91 17.14 0.58
N SER A 520 -42.12 17.12 -0.50
CA SER A 520 -42.35 17.93 -1.69
C SER A 520 -42.53 17.03 -2.91
N VAL A 521 -43.65 17.18 -3.59
CA VAL A 521 -44.03 16.38 -4.77
C VAL A 521 -44.27 17.32 -5.95
N GLY A 522 -43.43 17.24 -6.97
CA GLY A 522 -43.54 18.09 -8.17
C GLY A 522 -44.68 17.70 -9.13
N GLY A 523 -45.19 16.50 -9.00
CA GLY A 523 -46.31 15.96 -9.80
C GLY A 523 -47.51 15.59 -8.93
N ASN A 524 -48.04 14.41 -9.07
CA ASN A 524 -49.22 13.91 -8.37
C ASN A 524 -48.81 13.17 -7.08
N HIS A 525 -49.52 13.42 -5.99
CA HIS A 525 -49.43 12.67 -4.75
C HIS A 525 -50.72 11.87 -4.53
N TYR A 526 -50.63 10.56 -4.58
CA TYR A 526 -51.78 9.63 -4.35
C TYR A 526 -51.62 8.93 -2.99
N ALA A 527 -52.64 9.05 -2.17
CA ALA A 527 -52.74 8.27 -0.93
C ALA A 527 -54.05 7.47 -0.96
N ASN A 528 -53.96 6.12 -0.97
CA ASN A 528 -55.07 5.24 -0.92
C ASN A 528 -55.05 4.42 0.39
N VAL A 529 -56.07 4.57 1.22
CA VAL A 529 -56.20 3.90 2.52
C VAL A 529 -57.49 3.12 2.52
N THR A 530 -57.42 1.77 2.50
CA THR A 530 -58.59 0.89 2.51
C THR A 530 -59.23 0.76 3.88
N GLY A 531 -58.45 1.03 4.94
CA GLY A 531 -58.96 1.05 6.34
C GLY A 531 -59.17 2.50 6.83
N ASN A 532 -58.79 2.75 8.05
CA ASN A 532 -58.96 4.05 8.70
C ASN A 532 -57.69 4.94 8.47
N ARG A 533 -57.93 6.20 8.18
CA ARG A 533 -56.90 7.23 8.26
C ARG A 533 -57.19 8.21 9.38
N THR A 534 -56.26 8.35 10.34
CA THR A 534 -56.36 9.31 11.43
C THR A 534 -55.30 10.39 11.27
N LEU A 535 -55.71 11.64 11.31
CA LEU A 535 -54.80 12.81 11.34
C LEU A 535 -55.05 13.56 12.63
N SER A 536 -53.96 13.70 13.45
CA SER A 536 -54.01 14.47 14.69
C SER A 536 -52.94 15.59 14.58
N VAL A 537 -53.37 16.83 14.68
CA VAL A 537 -52.51 17.98 14.64
C VAL A 537 -52.65 18.77 15.94
N GLY A 538 -51.56 18.86 16.72
CA GLY A 538 -51.57 19.52 18.04
C GLY A 538 -51.58 21.05 17.96
N ALA A 539 -51.24 21.61 16.82
CA ALA A 539 -51.23 23.06 16.59
C ALA A 539 -52.11 23.42 15.40
N ASN A 540 -51.55 24.05 14.36
CA ASN A 540 -52.33 24.49 13.20
C ASN A 540 -52.23 23.48 12.05
N GLN A 541 -53.31 23.34 11.32
CA GLN A 541 -53.34 22.67 10.02
C GLN A 541 -53.85 23.68 8.97
N ASP A 542 -52.99 23.96 7.97
CA ASP A 542 -53.34 24.80 6.82
C ASP A 542 -53.42 23.97 5.56
N ILE A 543 -54.55 24.05 4.85
CA ILE A 543 -54.76 23.42 3.55
C ILE A 543 -54.99 24.51 2.52
N ASN A 544 -54.08 24.62 1.53
CA ASN A 544 -54.18 25.57 0.43
C ASN A 544 -54.30 24.85 -0.89
N VAL A 545 -55.40 25.03 -1.58
CA VAL A 545 -55.70 24.37 -2.87
C VAL A 545 -55.87 25.46 -3.92
N GLY A 546 -54.97 25.50 -4.92
CA GLY A 546 -55.04 26.48 -6.01
C GLY A 546 -56.09 26.21 -7.07
N GLY A 547 -56.58 24.95 -7.15
CA GLY A 547 -57.65 24.53 -8.04
C GLY A 547 -58.92 24.12 -7.24
N ASP A 548 -59.56 23.05 -7.69
CA ASP A 548 -60.75 22.52 -7.09
C ASP A 548 -60.41 21.64 -5.83
N TYR A 549 -61.16 21.83 -4.79
CA TYR A 549 -61.13 20.98 -3.59
C TYR A 549 -62.44 20.21 -3.46
N THR A 550 -62.39 18.87 -3.46
CA THR A 550 -63.59 18.05 -3.39
C THR A 550 -63.47 17.02 -2.23
N ASP A 551 -64.39 17.09 -1.32
CA ASP A 551 -64.58 16.10 -0.27
C ASP A 551 -65.81 15.23 -0.59
N GLY A 552 -65.60 13.93 -0.75
CA GLY A 552 -66.69 12.97 -0.94
C GLY A 552 -66.82 12.04 0.26
N VAL A 553 -67.90 12.09 1.02
CA VAL A 553 -68.15 11.27 2.16
C VAL A 553 -69.38 10.38 1.91
N GLY A 554 -69.14 9.06 1.80
CA GLY A 554 -70.23 8.08 1.57
C GLY A 554 -71.12 7.80 2.80
N GLY A 555 -70.63 8.15 3.97
CA GLY A 555 -71.37 8.02 5.24
C GLY A 555 -71.60 9.37 5.89
N ASP A 556 -71.41 9.46 7.19
CA ASP A 556 -71.64 10.69 7.97
C ASP A 556 -70.38 11.59 7.97
N LEU A 557 -70.55 12.89 7.71
CA LEU A 557 -69.56 13.90 7.92
C LEU A 557 -69.84 14.71 9.20
N SER A 558 -68.95 14.62 10.16
CA SER A 558 -69.05 15.36 11.42
C SER A 558 -67.90 16.40 11.57
N VAL A 559 -68.23 17.62 11.81
CA VAL A 559 -67.27 18.71 12.02
C VAL A 559 -67.55 19.36 13.37
N SER A 560 -66.57 19.29 14.30
CA SER A 560 -66.68 19.89 15.65
C SER A 560 -65.63 20.99 15.81
N VAL A 561 -66.03 22.19 16.17
CA VAL A 561 -65.16 23.36 16.36
C VAL A 561 -65.32 23.91 17.76
N GLY A 562 -64.26 23.84 18.62
CA GLY A 562 -64.28 24.34 19.98
C GLY A 562 -64.24 25.90 20.03
N GLY A 563 -63.74 26.50 19.01
CA GLY A 563 -63.70 27.97 18.88
C GLY A 563 -64.60 28.50 17.77
N ALA A 564 -64.06 29.29 16.84
CA ALA A 564 -64.83 29.89 15.76
C ALA A 564 -64.52 29.20 14.41
N ARG A 565 -65.52 29.02 13.58
CA ARG A 565 -65.41 28.54 12.20
C ARG A 565 -65.60 29.70 11.23
N MET A 566 -64.64 29.97 10.36
CA MET A 566 -64.74 30.98 9.28
C MET A 566 -64.73 30.24 7.92
N VAL A 567 -65.69 30.54 7.08
CA VAL A 567 -65.72 30.13 5.66
C VAL A 567 -65.79 31.43 4.81
N LYS A 568 -64.77 31.67 3.99
CA LYS A 568 -64.73 32.81 3.08
C LYS A 568 -64.69 32.26 1.66
N VAL A 569 -65.69 32.58 0.82
CA VAL A 569 -65.80 32.18 -0.58
C VAL A 569 -65.72 33.42 -1.43
N GLY A 570 -64.76 33.47 -2.36
CA GLY A 570 -64.58 34.63 -3.29
C GLY A 570 -65.47 34.58 -4.51
N GLY A 571 -66.02 33.42 -4.86
CA GLY A 571 -66.96 33.18 -5.93
C GLY A 571 -68.28 32.65 -5.41
N ASP A 572 -68.88 31.73 -6.14
CA ASP A 572 -70.18 31.11 -5.78
C ASP A 572 -69.99 30.00 -4.72
N MET A 573 -70.92 29.92 -3.75
CA MET A 573 -71.06 28.82 -2.85
C MET A 573 -72.37 28.10 -3.09
N ALA A 574 -72.33 26.81 -3.40
CA ALA A 574 -73.51 25.96 -3.53
C ALA A 574 -73.51 24.86 -2.46
N GLU A 575 -74.61 24.71 -1.78
CA GLU A 575 -74.88 23.58 -0.83
C GLU A 575 -76.12 22.88 -1.29
N SER A 576 -75.99 21.52 -1.51
CA SER A 576 -77.12 20.71 -1.92
C SER A 576 -77.27 19.55 -0.95
N ILE A 577 -78.40 19.48 -0.28
CA ILE A 577 -78.74 18.46 0.71
C ILE A 577 -80.03 17.77 0.30
N GLN A 578 -79.92 16.45 0.01
CA GLN A 578 -81.11 15.67 -0.33
C GLN A 578 -81.96 15.21 0.87
N GLY A 579 -81.36 15.25 2.05
CA GLY A 579 -82.01 14.90 3.28
C GLY A 579 -82.41 16.13 4.14
N THR A 580 -82.25 16.01 5.43
CA THR A 580 -82.57 17.05 6.43
C THR A 580 -81.31 17.83 6.77
N LEU A 581 -81.34 19.20 6.69
CA LEU A 581 -80.33 20.03 7.25
C LEU A 581 -80.78 20.50 8.65
N ASP A 582 -80.11 19.94 9.71
CA ASP A 582 -80.35 20.37 11.09
C ASP A 582 -79.18 21.31 11.48
N ARG A 583 -79.45 22.55 11.83
CA ARG A 583 -78.49 23.55 12.23
C ARG A 583 -78.92 24.17 13.57
N LYS A 584 -78.16 23.88 14.62
CA LYS A 584 -78.39 24.42 15.97
C LYS A 584 -77.38 25.53 16.28
N VAL A 585 -77.84 26.71 16.65
CA VAL A 585 -77.04 27.83 17.08
C VAL A 585 -77.52 28.26 18.44
N ALA A 586 -76.66 28.14 19.47
CA ALA A 586 -77.03 28.42 20.86
C ALA A 586 -77.15 29.94 21.13
N ALA A 587 -76.52 30.77 20.32
CA ALA A 587 -76.57 32.22 20.48
C ALA A 587 -77.22 32.87 19.22
N MET A 588 -76.57 33.80 18.55
CA MET A 588 -77.12 34.58 17.45
C MET A 588 -76.54 34.11 16.11
N GLN A 589 -77.37 33.88 15.11
CA GLN A 589 -76.95 33.74 13.73
C GLN A 589 -77.18 35.04 12.97
N VAL A 590 -76.12 35.60 12.35
CA VAL A 590 -76.27 36.78 11.50
C VAL A 590 -75.95 36.36 10.02
N VAL A 591 -76.84 36.70 9.14
CA VAL A 591 -76.68 36.53 7.70
C VAL A 591 -76.77 37.90 7.03
N THR A 592 -75.67 38.32 6.37
CA THR A 592 -75.64 39.60 5.70
C THR A 592 -75.36 39.35 4.20
N ALA A 593 -76.28 39.73 3.35
CA ALA A 593 -76.12 39.72 1.90
C ALA A 593 -76.06 41.13 1.33
N LEU A 594 -74.93 41.48 0.65
CA LEU A 594 -74.71 42.84 0.12
C LEU A 594 -75.45 43.10 -1.21
N VAL A 595 -75.76 42.07 -1.98
CA VAL A 595 -76.39 42.22 -3.28
C VAL A 595 -77.73 41.45 -3.34
N ALA A 596 -77.76 40.19 -2.99
CA ALA A 596 -78.99 39.42 -2.94
C ALA A 596 -78.83 38.26 -1.96
N TYR A 597 -79.87 38.02 -1.18
CA TYR A 597 -80.05 36.77 -0.41
C TYR A 597 -81.31 36.12 -0.92
N THR A 598 -81.12 34.91 -1.53
CA THR A 598 -82.27 34.18 -2.04
C THR A 598 -82.37 32.84 -1.32
N ARG A 599 -83.41 32.62 -0.61
CA ARG A 599 -83.76 31.31 -0.04
C ARG A 599 -84.85 30.69 -0.86
N LYS A 600 -84.52 29.59 -1.60
CA LYS A 600 -85.51 28.81 -2.31
C LYS A 600 -85.76 27.50 -1.54
N VAL A 601 -86.95 27.30 -1.06
CA VAL A 601 -87.36 26.08 -0.41
C VAL A 601 -88.45 25.43 -1.23
N VAL A 602 -88.16 24.19 -1.70
CA VAL A 602 -89.15 23.36 -2.42
C VAL A 602 -89.69 22.36 -1.45
N GLY A 603 -90.39 22.74 -0.45
CA GLY A 603 -90.91 21.95 0.60
C GLY A 603 -90.99 22.72 1.92
N ALA A 604 -91.06 22.05 3.03
CA ALA A 604 -91.16 22.71 4.36
C ALA A 604 -89.79 23.26 4.79
N SER A 605 -89.75 24.51 5.20
CA SER A 605 -88.60 25.13 5.85
C SER A 605 -88.91 25.24 7.32
N SER A 606 -88.15 24.61 8.15
CA SER A 606 -88.20 24.78 9.59
C SER A 606 -86.92 25.40 10.04
N THR A 607 -86.98 26.63 10.55
CA THR A 607 -85.88 27.28 11.26
C THR A 607 -86.23 27.29 12.71
N LYS A 608 -85.57 26.53 13.54
CA LYS A 608 -85.77 26.51 14.96
C LYS A 608 -84.55 27.27 15.56
N VAL A 609 -84.70 28.45 16.02
CA VAL A 609 -83.79 29.19 16.86
C VAL A 609 -84.23 29.03 18.29
N GLY A 610 -83.45 28.31 19.09
CA GLY A 610 -84.10 27.38 19.91
C GLY A 610 -84.88 26.44 18.97
N ALA A 611 -84.78 26.57 17.61
CA ALA A 611 -85.41 26.05 16.46
C ALA A 611 -84.51 26.13 15.24
N ALA A 612 -84.85 25.57 14.16
CA ALA A 612 -84.05 25.40 12.96
C ALA A 612 -83.98 26.68 12.08
N TRP A 613 -82.84 26.91 11.42
CA TRP A 613 -82.69 27.90 10.31
C TRP A 613 -82.23 27.22 9.03
N MET A 614 -82.76 27.62 7.93
CA MET A 614 -82.32 27.24 6.60
C MET A 614 -82.16 28.51 5.74
N GLU A 615 -80.98 28.63 5.04
CA GLU A 615 -80.68 29.80 4.20
C GLU A 615 -80.27 29.32 2.81
N LEU A 616 -80.76 30.03 1.77
CA LEU A 616 -80.39 29.81 0.37
C LEU A 616 -79.96 31.13 -0.24
N ALA A 617 -78.72 31.23 -0.77
CA ALA A 617 -78.21 32.39 -1.45
C ALA A 617 -78.12 32.12 -2.98
N GLY A 618 -78.77 32.99 -3.81
CA GLY A 618 -78.90 32.77 -5.27
C GLY A 618 -77.67 33.18 -6.12
N LYS A 619 -76.82 34.10 -5.64
CA LYS A 619 -75.60 34.52 -6.37
C LYS A 619 -74.34 34.37 -5.53
N SER A 620 -74.38 34.70 -4.28
CA SER A 620 -73.23 34.51 -3.37
C SER A 620 -73.69 34.41 -1.93
N ARG A 621 -73.07 33.55 -1.18
CA ARG A 621 -73.21 33.42 0.25
C ARG A 621 -71.88 33.62 0.92
N LEU A 622 -71.76 34.57 1.82
CA LEU A 622 -70.58 34.72 2.65
C LEU A 622 -70.89 34.13 4.03
N VAL A 623 -70.11 33.12 4.43
CA VAL A 623 -70.11 32.68 5.81
C VAL A 623 -68.77 33.11 6.37
N SER A 624 -68.77 34.05 7.28
CA SER A 624 -67.57 34.55 7.95
C SER A 624 -67.68 34.21 9.42
N VAL A 625 -66.69 33.51 9.91
CA VAL A 625 -66.57 33.13 11.32
C VAL A 625 -65.28 33.73 11.85
N SER A 626 -65.35 34.50 12.92
CA SER A 626 -64.27 35.39 13.38
C SER A 626 -63.18 34.72 14.22
N THR A 627 -63.28 33.43 14.48
CA THR A 627 -62.27 32.66 15.23
C THR A 627 -62.13 31.27 14.68
N ASN A 628 -61.72 30.26 15.26
CA ASN A 628 -61.23 29.00 14.72
C ASN A 628 -62.31 28.03 14.19
N PHE A 629 -62.03 27.29 13.14
CA PHE A 629 -62.85 26.23 12.57
C PHE A 629 -62.25 24.83 12.83
N THR A 630 -62.99 23.92 13.36
CA THR A 630 -62.54 22.54 13.56
C THR A 630 -63.58 21.54 12.95
N GLU A 631 -63.08 20.62 12.17
CA GLU A 631 -63.87 19.55 11.61
C GLU A 631 -63.48 18.22 12.30
N THR A 632 -64.44 17.55 12.93
CA THR A 632 -64.22 16.24 13.52
C THR A 632 -65.05 15.20 12.78
N ILE A 633 -64.36 14.20 12.26
CA ILE A 633 -64.99 13.13 11.50
C ILE A 633 -64.77 11.81 12.24
N GLY A 634 -65.90 11.19 12.68
CA GLY A 634 -65.84 9.97 13.50
C GLY A 634 -65.68 8.66 12.70
N ALA A 635 -65.77 8.69 11.39
CA ALA A 635 -65.68 7.47 10.59
C ALA A 635 -64.68 7.57 9.42
N LEU A 636 -64.99 8.15 8.31
CA LEU A 636 -64.14 8.11 7.12
C LEU A 636 -64.13 9.48 6.40
N LYS A 637 -62.97 9.98 6.06
CA LYS A 637 -62.83 11.10 5.11
C LYS A 637 -62.21 10.62 3.81
N PHE A 638 -62.90 10.86 2.71
CA PHE A 638 -62.40 10.53 1.38
C PHE A 638 -62.19 11.84 0.58
N THR A 639 -61.02 12.05 0.07
CA THR A 639 -60.71 13.20 -0.74
C THR A 639 -60.29 12.72 -2.13
N LYS A 640 -60.99 13.15 -3.17
CA LYS A 640 -60.62 12.90 -4.58
C LYS A 640 -60.39 14.23 -5.27
N ALA A 641 -59.19 14.48 -5.67
CA ALA A 641 -58.78 15.71 -6.36
C ALA A 641 -57.99 15.39 -7.63
N LYS A 642 -58.10 16.21 -8.66
CA LYS A 642 -57.20 16.19 -9.83
C LYS A 642 -55.81 16.69 -9.41
N GLN A 643 -55.78 17.59 -8.47
CA GLN A 643 -54.53 18.13 -7.94
C GLN A 643 -54.80 18.49 -6.46
N MET A 644 -53.88 18.19 -5.61
CA MET A 644 -53.89 18.60 -4.19
C MET A 644 -52.53 19.17 -3.82
N SER A 645 -52.51 20.37 -3.27
CA SER A 645 -51.29 20.98 -2.73
C SER A 645 -51.53 21.28 -1.25
N VAL A 646 -50.59 20.91 -0.43
CA VAL A 646 -50.57 21.28 0.97
C VAL A 646 -49.36 22.20 1.19
N SER A 647 -49.59 23.41 1.59
CA SER A 647 -48.55 24.40 1.90
C SER A 647 -48.68 24.79 3.40
N CYS A 648 -47.61 24.60 4.11
CA CYS A 648 -47.53 24.91 5.55
C CYS A 648 -46.43 25.93 5.79
N GLY A 649 -46.79 27.01 6.48
CA GLY A 649 -45.79 28.08 6.82
C GLY A 649 -44.84 27.70 7.95
N ALA A 650 -45.21 26.75 8.80
CA ALA A 650 -44.40 26.36 9.93
C ALA A 650 -44.09 24.82 9.96
N GLY A 651 -45.07 23.97 9.85
CA GLY A 651 -44.82 22.52 9.83
C GLY A 651 -46.05 21.70 9.45
N TYR A 652 -45.84 20.56 8.80
CA TYR A 652 -46.87 19.57 8.49
C TYR A 652 -46.45 18.24 9.11
N VAL A 653 -47.25 17.71 9.99
CA VAL A 653 -47.01 16.42 10.65
C VAL A 653 -48.15 15.47 10.32
N MET A 654 -47.82 14.31 9.80
CA MET A 654 -48.74 13.25 9.54
C MET A 654 -48.39 12.04 10.42
N ASN A 655 -49.25 11.65 11.32
CA ASN A 655 -49.15 10.45 12.15
C ASN A 655 -50.11 9.40 11.63
N ALA A 656 -49.64 8.31 11.09
CA ALA A 656 -50.45 7.23 10.59
C ALA A 656 -49.94 5.88 11.13
N GLY A 657 -50.81 5.01 11.55
CA GLY A 657 -50.47 3.63 11.92
C GLY A 657 -49.97 2.80 10.73
N VAL A 658 -50.47 3.12 9.54
CA VAL A 658 -49.99 2.54 8.26
C VAL A 658 -50.17 3.60 7.17
N GLU A 659 -49.08 3.86 6.43
CA GLU A 659 -49.16 4.65 5.22
C GLU A 659 -48.72 3.82 4.01
N LYS A 660 -49.53 3.80 2.95
CA LYS A 660 -49.22 3.12 1.69
C LYS A 660 -49.29 4.13 0.54
N VAL A 661 -48.13 4.46 -0.02
CA VAL A 661 -48.04 5.31 -1.20
C VAL A 661 -47.83 4.47 -2.44
N LYS A 662 -48.78 4.53 -3.39
CA LYS A 662 -48.69 3.86 -4.68
C LYS A 662 -48.60 4.93 -5.77
N CYS A 663 -47.48 5.05 -6.44
CA CYS A 663 -47.27 5.96 -7.57
C CYS A 663 -47.35 5.16 -8.88
N GLY A 664 -48.22 5.57 -9.83
CA GLY A 664 -48.29 4.98 -11.18
C GLY A 664 -47.20 5.50 -12.12
N GLY A 665 -46.49 6.55 -11.76
CA GLY A 665 -45.36 7.14 -12.46
C GLY A 665 -44.19 7.34 -11.54
N SER A 666 -43.46 8.45 -11.63
CA SER A 666 -42.31 8.77 -10.80
C SER A 666 -42.70 9.44 -9.47
N ARG A 667 -42.00 9.12 -8.43
CA ARG A 667 -42.00 9.88 -7.18
C ARG A 667 -40.60 10.52 -7.01
N THR A 668 -40.60 11.82 -6.80
CA THR A 668 -39.36 12.56 -6.54
C THR A 668 -39.49 13.27 -5.20
N ASP A 669 -38.61 12.98 -4.29
CA ASP A 669 -38.47 13.69 -3.03
C ASP A 669 -37.24 14.61 -3.14
N THR A 670 -37.46 15.92 -3.13
CA THR A 670 -36.39 16.91 -3.33
C THR A 670 -36.29 17.84 -2.12
N ALA A 671 -35.11 17.99 -1.60
CA ALA A 671 -34.83 18.96 -0.55
C ALA A 671 -33.60 19.80 -0.90
N LYS A 672 -33.63 21.10 -0.60
CA LYS A 672 -32.44 21.97 -0.69
C LYS A 672 -31.39 21.65 0.38
N GLY A 673 -31.73 20.91 1.40
CA GLY A 673 -30.84 20.47 2.47
C GLY A 673 -30.84 18.94 2.59
N LEU A 674 -31.14 18.43 3.77
CA LEU A 674 -31.11 17.02 4.09
C LEU A 674 -32.46 16.34 3.86
N VAL A 675 -32.49 15.19 3.19
CA VAL A 675 -33.58 14.22 3.27
C VAL A 675 -33.12 13.08 4.18
N ALA A 676 -33.72 12.97 5.36
CA ALA A 676 -33.45 11.91 6.30
C ALA A 676 -34.61 10.92 6.31
N ILE A 677 -34.34 9.65 6.03
CA ILE A 677 -35.29 8.56 6.17
C ILE A 677 -34.77 7.64 7.25
N THR A 678 -35.47 7.58 8.37
CA THR A 678 -35.09 6.74 9.52
C THR A 678 -36.14 5.62 9.69
N ALA A 679 -35.67 4.39 9.63
CA ALA A 679 -36.52 3.24 9.92
C ALA A 679 -36.02 2.56 11.19
N GLY A 680 -36.90 2.38 12.17
CA GLY A 680 -36.60 1.67 13.44
C GLY A 680 -36.47 0.15 13.29
N GLY A 681 -36.86 -0.39 12.14
CA GLY A 681 -36.69 -1.79 11.76
C GLY A 681 -35.93 -1.94 10.47
N GLY A 682 -36.39 -2.72 9.53
CA GLY A 682 -35.71 -2.91 8.23
C GLY A 682 -36.25 -2.04 7.11
N MET A 683 -35.40 -1.61 6.22
CA MET A 683 -35.76 -0.98 4.93
C MET A 683 -35.41 -1.94 3.77
N LYS A 684 -36.38 -2.26 2.94
CA LYS A 684 -36.20 -3.15 1.77
C LYS A 684 -36.50 -2.39 0.48
N VAL A 685 -35.51 -2.25 -0.35
CA VAL A 685 -35.66 -1.72 -1.71
C VAL A 685 -35.62 -2.90 -2.68
N LYS A 686 -36.64 -3.06 -3.52
CA LYS A 686 -36.72 -4.11 -4.55
C LYS A 686 -37.04 -3.43 -5.90
N ALA A 687 -36.08 -3.48 -6.80
CA ALA A 687 -36.22 -2.97 -8.17
C ALA A 687 -35.36 -3.81 -9.12
N THR A 688 -35.69 -3.77 -10.42
CA THR A 688 -34.86 -4.40 -11.46
C THR A 688 -33.48 -3.73 -11.52
N ASN A 689 -33.44 -2.41 -11.31
CA ASN A 689 -32.19 -1.65 -11.16
C ASN A 689 -32.35 -0.65 -10.01
N VAL A 690 -31.35 -0.59 -9.14
CA VAL A 690 -31.22 0.44 -8.12
C VAL A 690 -29.93 1.17 -8.41
N THR A 691 -30.04 2.43 -8.76
CA THR A 691 -28.88 3.26 -9.06
C THR A 691 -28.75 4.32 -7.97
N PHE A 692 -27.60 4.33 -7.33
CA PHE A 692 -27.19 5.40 -6.44
C PHE A 692 -26.15 6.23 -7.18
N SER A 693 -26.41 7.52 -7.35
CA SER A 693 -25.48 8.45 -7.99
C SER A 693 -25.18 9.60 -7.06
N ALA A 694 -23.90 9.89 -6.90
CA ALA A 694 -23.42 11.05 -6.15
C ALA A 694 -22.34 11.74 -6.98
N GLN A 695 -22.34 13.08 -7.05
CA GLN A 695 -21.35 13.84 -7.82
C GLN A 695 -19.91 13.62 -7.31
N ASN A 696 -19.72 13.46 -6.01
CA ASN A 696 -18.39 13.35 -5.41
C ASN A 696 -18.14 11.97 -4.79
N LYS A 697 -19.09 11.46 -4.04
CA LYS A 697 -18.86 10.28 -3.21
C LYS A 697 -20.15 9.63 -2.73
N LEU A 698 -20.30 8.33 -2.95
CA LEU A 698 -21.31 7.50 -2.29
C LEU A 698 -20.65 6.64 -1.21
N VAL A 699 -21.18 6.69 -0.01
CA VAL A 699 -20.67 5.92 1.13
C VAL A 699 -21.78 5.07 1.72
N LEU A 700 -21.58 3.77 1.75
CA LEU A 700 -22.39 2.80 2.49
C LEU A 700 -21.61 2.34 3.71
N ARG A 701 -22.12 2.60 4.90
CA ARG A 701 -21.45 2.29 6.17
C ARG A 701 -22.31 1.39 7.06
N GLY A 702 -21.70 0.38 7.63
CA GLY A 702 -22.35 -0.48 8.58
C GLY A 702 -21.37 -1.35 9.35
N GLY A 703 -21.25 -1.15 10.67
CA GLY A 703 -20.31 -1.87 11.50
C GLY A 703 -18.84 -1.58 11.16
N ALA A 704 -17.99 -2.59 11.16
CA ALA A 704 -16.56 -2.48 10.80
C ALA A 704 -16.28 -2.39 9.29
N CYS A 705 -17.30 -2.32 8.45
CA CYS A 705 -17.19 -2.36 7.00
C CYS A 705 -17.66 -1.06 6.34
N THR A 706 -16.95 -0.58 5.35
CA THR A 706 -17.36 0.55 4.52
C THR A 706 -17.13 0.22 3.05
N VAL A 707 -18.08 0.57 2.20
CA VAL A 707 -17.93 0.58 0.75
C VAL A 707 -18.04 2.03 0.28
N GLU A 708 -17.02 2.53 -0.38
CA GLU A 708 -16.98 3.88 -0.88
C GLU A 708 -16.71 3.86 -2.39
N LEU A 709 -17.58 4.51 -3.14
CA LEU A 709 -17.53 4.65 -4.58
C LEU A 709 -17.12 6.09 -4.90
N LEU A 710 -15.98 6.30 -5.53
CA LEU A 710 -15.46 7.61 -5.88
C LEU A 710 -15.78 7.97 -7.34
N ALA A 711 -15.92 9.25 -7.63
CA ALA A 711 -16.12 9.75 -8.98
C ALA A 711 -14.96 9.42 -9.95
N SER A 712 -13.78 9.08 -9.42
CA SER A 712 -12.62 8.62 -10.19
C SER A 712 -12.74 7.19 -10.74
N GLY A 713 -13.82 6.46 -10.41
CA GLY A 713 -14.00 5.06 -10.78
C GLY A 713 -13.36 4.07 -9.82
N GLN A 714 -12.78 4.53 -8.73
CA GLN A 714 -12.15 3.69 -7.72
C GLN A 714 -13.18 3.21 -6.69
N ILE A 715 -13.09 1.94 -6.30
CA ILE A 715 -13.91 1.31 -5.28
C ILE A 715 -13.02 0.93 -4.10
N ASN A 716 -13.31 1.52 -2.95
CA ASN A 716 -12.61 1.23 -1.71
C ASN A 716 -13.50 0.40 -0.79
N ILE A 717 -13.08 -0.79 -0.42
CA ILE A 717 -13.80 -1.66 0.51
C ILE A 717 -12.94 -1.97 1.73
N LYS A 718 -13.46 -1.67 2.91
CA LYS A 718 -12.87 -2.08 4.18
C LYS A 718 -13.84 -3.05 4.86
N ALA A 719 -13.41 -4.26 5.05
CA ALA A 719 -14.20 -5.28 5.73
C ALA A 719 -13.30 -6.34 6.39
N PRO A 720 -13.73 -6.95 7.50
CA PRO A 720 -12.98 -8.05 8.12
C PRO A 720 -12.85 -9.28 7.22
N THR A 721 -13.82 -9.48 6.35
CA THR A 721 -13.81 -10.56 5.34
C THR A 721 -14.53 -10.08 4.08
N VAL A 722 -13.91 -10.26 2.92
CA VAL A 722 -14.52 -9.99 1.62
C VAL A 722 -14.70 -11.31 0.88
N VAL A 723 -15.94 -11.68 0.63
CA VAL A 723 -16.27 -12.91 -0.12
C VAL A 723 -16.73 -12.54 -1.52
N ILE A 724 -15.91 -12.87 -2.53
CA ILE A 724 -16.25 -12.69 -3.93
C ILE A 724 -16.74 -14.02 -4.48
N LYS A 725 -18.05 -14.12 -4.78
CA LYS A 725 -18.68 -15.39 -5.24
C LYS A 725 -18.59 -15.64 -6.75
N ASN A 726 -18.00 -14.74 -7.54
CA ASN A 726 -17.96 -14.88 -9.00
C ASN A 726 -16.55 -14.69 -9.57
N ASN A 727 -15.84 -15.79 -9.76
CA ASN A 727 -14.47 -15.82 -10.30
C ASN A 727 -14.30 -15.22 -11.71
N LYS A 728 -15.37 -15.15 -12.51
CA LYS A 728 -15.28 -14.56 -13.87
C LYS A 728 -15.05 -13.05 -13.86
N VAL A 729 -15.62 -12.36 -12.85
CA VAL A 729 -15.47 -10.90 -12.71
C VAL A 729 -14.08 -10.56 -12.16
N LEU A 730 -13.54 -11.39 -11.27
CA LEU A 730 -12.21 -11.21 -10.69
C LEU A 730 -11.10 -11.32 -11.75
N ASN A 731 -11.19 -12.32 -12.64
CA ASN A 731 -10.21 -12.51 -13.70
C ASN A 731 -10.21 -11.37 -14.73
N GLN A 732 -11.36 -10.74 -15.00
CA GLN A 732 -11.42 -9.57 -15.90
C GLN A 732 -10.85 -8.30 -15.25
N LEU A 733 -10.95 -8.16 -13.92
CA LEU A 733 -10.41 -7.01 -13.19
C LEU A 733 -8.89 -7.15 -12.97
N LEU A 734 -8.41 -8.36 -12.71
CA LEU A 734 -6.98 -8.65 -12.56
C LEU A 734 -6.20 -8.51 -13.89
N HIS A 735 -6.85 -8.74 -15.04
CA HIS A 735 -6.24 -8.52 -16.35
C HIS A 735 -6.26 -7.04 -16.82
N LYS A 736 -7.02 -6.15 -16.17
CA LYS A 736 -7.03 -4.70 -16.47
C LYS A 736 -6.13 -3.86 -15.57
N SER A 737 -5.55 -4.45 -14.54
CA SER A 737 -4.64 -3.79 -13.59
C SER A 737 -3.19 -4.30 -13.66
N ALA A 738 -2.83 -5.03 -14.73
CA ALA A 738 -1.44 -5.38 -15.07
C ALA A 738 -0.98 -4.54 -16.27
#